data_ab86d9ca10edaded20c3c4b510c23b24
#
_entry.id   ab86d9ca10edaded20c3c4b510c23b24
#
_cell.length_a   1.000
_cell.length_b   1.000
_cell.length_c   1.000
_cell.angle_alpha   90.00
_cell.angle_beta   90.00
_cell.angle_gamma   90.00
#
_symmetry.space_group_name_H-M   'P 1'
#
loop_
_entity.id
_entity.type
_entity.pdbx_description
1 polymer ?
#
loop_
_entity_poly.entity_id
_entity_poly.type
_entity_poly.pdbx_seq_one_letter_code
_entity_poly.pdbx_strand_id
1 'polypeptide(L)'
;MDFNWTKRTLTFKQPAGTSRGVMKSRDVWYIALSENGINGIGECAPLPGLSLDDFNQIESKLDEVCGNLGLFIQDLSLLQYFPSIRFGLEMAHLDLKNGGGQTYYDSPFTSSHSPISINGLIWMGDTDFMIPQVEEKLAEGWRCIKIKIGALDFDKECQILRLIRSEFSRDDVELRVDANGAFTENNVKEKLDRLAEFDLYSIEQPIQPGQWDLLSELCQCSSVPIALDEELIPLVEETERIKMLDKANPQYLVLKPSLLGGFYESEKWIQLAEERNINWWITSALESNIGLNAISQWTAKMKPDEFQGLGTGQLFTNNIPSPLKVKSGKLYSDEVPIFQDVNQFISEWMNGNDEMMLQTSGSTGTPKPITVKKDWMKNSARLTGRTFGLKEGDSALLCMPMKYVAGKMMVVRALELELDLKVVEPCSNPLKNINEPINFAAMVPLQLENSLKDLAKVKKLIVGGGQVNSKLEEKLQSVSTHVYETYGMTETLTHVAIKPLNGPSKSDVFRALDDIDFELDGRGCLVINAPKMNPKPVITNDFIDLVDEKSFRWLGRYDNIINSGGIKIIPEVVEAKLSSIVPNRRFFIAGKSDKSLGEKVVLVVEGKSMDISCKSLDKFEQPKEIHFIPEFVETKSGKIHRQTTLSLI
;
A
#
# COMPACT_ATOMS: atom_id res chain seq x y z
N MET A 1 -5.12 18.70 19.93
CA MET A 1 -4.29 18.12 18.85
C MET A 1 -3.22 17.26 19.49
N ASP A 2 -3.14 15.96 19.09
CA ASP A 2 -2.15 15.01 19.58
C ASP A 2 -1.07 14.85 18.52
N PHE A 3 0.17 14.57 18.95
CA PHE A 3 1.32 14.34 18.10
C PHE A 3 1.93 12.97 18.41
N ASN A 4 2.27 12.23 17.38
CA ASN A 4 3.04 11.00 17.50
C ASN A 4 4.03 10.89 16.33
N TRP A 5 5.12 10.19 16.55
CA TRP A 5 6.04 9.84 15.47
C TRP A 5 6.44 8.36 15.50
N THR A 6 6.76 7.82 14.33
CA THR A 6 7.16 6.42 14.18
C THR A 6 8.31 6.32 13.19
N LYS A 7 9.40 5.69 13.59
CA LYS A 7 10.55 5.43 12.74
C LYS A 7 10.32 4.21 11.86
N ARG A 8 10.75 4.29 10.58
CA ARG A 8 10.81 3.17 9.66
C ARG A 8 12.10 3.20 8.86
N THR A 9 12.71 2.04 8.66
CA THR A 9 13.85 1.88 7.75
C THR A 9 13.33 1.41 6.39
N LEU A 10 13.61 2.16 5.34
CA LEU A 10 13.28 1.80 3.96
C LEU A 10 14.47 1.10 3.32
N THR A 11 14.25 -0.04 2.66
CA THR A 11 15.26 -0.85 2.00
C THR A 11 15.21 -0.62 0.48
N PHE A 12 16.32 -0.19 -0.13
CA PHE A 12 16.38 -0.01 -1.58
C PHE A 12 16.33 -1.36 -2.31
N LYS A 13 15.55 -1.45 -3.39
CA LYS A 13 15.52 -2.62 -4.29
C LYS A 13 16.88 -2.86 -4.94
N GLN A 14 17.58 -1.77 -5.27
CA GLN A 14 18.96 -1.78 -5.74
C GLN A 14 19.74 -0.71 -4.97
N PRO A 15 20.99 -0.97 -4.60
CA PRO A 15 21.79 0.01 -3.89
C PRO A 15 21.84 1.35 -4.63
N ALA A 16 21.49 2.44 -3.95
CA ALA A 16 21.46 3.78 -4.53
C ALA A 16 22.89 4.36 -4.54
N GLY A 17 23.54 4.37 -5.70
CA GLY A 17 24.84 4.98 -5.91
C GLY A 17 24.74 6.50 -6.00
N THR A 18 25.51 7.21 -5.19
CA THR A 18 25.68 8.67 -5.23
C THR A 18 27.15 9.00 -5.21
N SER A 19 27.52 10.25 -5.53
CA SER A 19 28.92 10.72 -5.40
C SER A 19 29.47 10.64 -3.97
N ARG A 20 28.60 10.49 -2.96
CA ARG A 20 28.92 10.39 -1.53
C ARG A 20 28.99 8.95 -1.01
N GLY A 21 28.66 7.96 -1.83
CA GLY A 21 28.66 6.55 -1.47
C GLY A 21 27.42 5.80 -1.90
N VAL A 22 27.31 4.56 -1.43
CA VAL A 22 26.22 3.64 -1.78
C VAL A 22 25.29 3.45 -0.58
N MET A 23 24.03 3.79 -0.73
CA MET A 23 23.00 3.54 0.27
C MET A 23 22.24 2.25 -0.04
N LYS A 24 22.08 1.37 0.96
CA LYS A 24 21.27 0.15 0.88
C LYS A 24 19.92 0.32 1.57
N SER A 25 19.86 1.22 2.53
CA SER A 25 18.63 1.56 3.28
C SER A 25 18.71 3.01 3.75
N ARG A 26 17.58 3.55 4.19
CA ARG A 26 17.51 4.85 4.87
C ARG A 26 16.43 4.85 5.93
N ASP A 27 16.63 5.66 6.97
CA ASP A 27 15.63 5.89 7.99
C ASP A 27 14.75 7.08 7.62
N VAL A 28 13.46 6.94 7.90
CA VAL A 28 12.45 8.00 7.83
C VAL A 28 11.60 7.99 9.10
N TRP A 29 11.07 9.15 9.48
CA TRP A 29 10.16 9.29 10.62
C TRP A 29 8.84 9.84 10.12
N TYR A 30 7.76 9.09 10.35
CA TYR A 30 6.40 9.55 10.06
C TYR A 30 5.86 10.33 11.24
N ILE A 31 5.34 11.52 11.00
CA ILE A 31 4.69 12.39 11.96
C ILE A 31 3.20 12.26 11.77
N ALA A 32 2.47 11.92 12.82
CA ALA A 32 1.02 11.88 12.82
C ALA A 32 0.46 12.95 13.76
N LEU A 33 -0.45 13.77 13.28
CA LEU A 33 -1.25 14.73 14.04
C LEU A 33 -2.69 14.23 14.11
N SER A 34 -3.31 14.29 15.28
CA SER A 34 -4.69 13.85 15.48
C SER A 34 -5.52 14.92 16.20
N GLU A 35 -6.68 15.25 15.64
CA GLU A 35 -7.62 16.17 16.26
C GLU A 35 -9.05 15.84 15.83
N ASN A 36 -9.98 15.78 16.78
CA ASN A 36 -11.41 15.54 16.52
C ASN A 36 -11.70 14.28 15.66
N GLY A 37 -10.88 13.25 15.78
CA GLY A 37 -11.02 12.00 15.01
C GLY A 37 -10.45 12.06 13.59
N ILE A 38 -9.86 13.18 13.18
CA ILE A 38 -9.13 13.32 11.91
C ILE A 38 -7.64 13.10 12.21
N ASN A 39 -6.94 12.41 11.30
CA ASN A 39 -5.51 12.16 11.40
C ASN A 39 -4.82 12.68 10.15
N GLY A 40 -3.82 13.56 10.33
CA GLY A 40 -2.94 14.02 9.27
C GLY A 40 -1.56 13.38 9.42
N ILE A 41 -0.90 13.08 8.29
CA ILE A 41 0.40 12.43 8.25
C ILE A 41 1.42 13.24 7.46
N GLY A 42 2.67 13.24 7.96
CA GLY A 42 3.83 13.81 7.28
C GLY A 42 5.05 12.92 7.40
N GLU A 43 6.08 13.25 6.65
CA GLU A 43 7.32 12.49 6.61
C GLU A 43 8.52 13.39 6.85
N CYS A 44 9.32 13.05 7.86
CA CYS A 44 10.65 13.58 8.11
C CYS A 44 11.66 12.60 7.53
N ALA A 45 12.36 13.00 6.46
CA ALA A 45 13.22 12.12 5.68
C ALA A 45 14.60 12.76 5.41
N PRO A 46 15.43 12.96 6.44
CA PRO A 46 16.76 13.54 6.26
C PRO A 46 17.68 12.58 5.50
N LEU A 47 18.62 13.11 4.73
CA LEU A 47 19.68 12.36 4.05
C LEU A 47 20.99 12.55 4.79
N PRO A 48 21.60 11.48 5.32
CA PRO A 48 22.89 11.56 6.01
C PRO A 48 23.97 12.19 5.12
N GLY A 49 24.69 13.19 5.66
CA GLY A 49 25.76 13.90 4.95
C GLY A 49 25.31 14.89 3.89
N LEU A 50 23.99 15.13 3.76
CA LEU A 50 23.42 16.12 2.85
C LEU A 50 22.48 17.09 3.56
N SER A 51 21.51 16.59 4.34
CA SER A 51 20.58 17.43 5.10
C SER A 51 21.30 18.27 6.14
N LEU A 52 20.76 19.43 6.45
CA LEU A 52 21.20 20.26 7.59
C LEU A 52 20.88 19.61 8.94
N ASP A 53 19.86 18.75 8.95
CA ASP A 53 19.43 18.05 10.17
C ASP A 53 20.59 17.32 10.83
N ASP A 54 20.79 17.55 12.14
CA ASP A 54 21.67 16.67 12.92
C ASP A 54 20.99 15.32 13.12
N PHE A 55 21.46 14.33 12.38
CA PHE A 55 20.87 13.00 12.34
C PHE A 55 20.78 12.33 13.71
N ASN A 56 21.74 12.63 14.61
CA ASN A 56 21.76 12.09 15.98
C ASN A 56 20.73 12.77 16.88
N GLN A 57 20.18 13.91 16.49
CA GLN A 57 19.23 14.69 17.28
C GLN A 57 17.79 14.63 16.74
N ILE A 58 17.55 13.92 15.63
CA ILE A 58 16.21 13.86 15.00
C ILE A 58 15.14 13.42 16.02
N GLU A 59 15.36 12.28 16.70
CA GLU A 59 14.37 11.72 17.61
C GLU A 59 14.15 12.63 18.84
N SER A 60 15.22 13.17 19.42
CA SER A 60 15.10 14.13 20.54
C SER A 60 14.43 15.43 20.12
N LYS A 61 14.63 15.91 18.89
CA LYS A 61 13.94 17.08 18.37
C LYS A 61 12.46 16.79 18.10
N LEU A 62 12.12 15.61 17.61
CA LEU A 62 10.73 15.16 17.47
C LEU A 62 10.01 15.09 18.81
N ASP A 63 10.70 14.60 19.87
CA ASP A 63 10.16 14.59 21.24
C ASP A 63 9.96 16.01 21.78
N GLU A 64 10.89 16.94 21.49
CA GLU A 64 10.74 18.36 21.84
C GLU A 64 9.52 18.99 21.14
N VAL A 65 9.32 18.70 19.84
CA VAL A 65 8.15 19.13 19.07
C VAL A 65 6.87 18.56 19.68
N CYS A 66 6.88 17.29 20.06
CA CYS A 66 5.76 16.63 20.74
C CYS A 66 5.38 17.36 22.03
N GLY A 67 6.36 17.69 22.87
CA GLY A 67 6.15 18.39 24.13
C GLY A 67 5.68 19.84 23.99
N ASN A 68 5.90 20.49 22.83
CA ASN A 68 5.65 21.91 22.59
C ASN A 68 4.92 22.16 21.26
N LEU A 69 4.08 21.23 20.82
CA LEU A 69 3.47 21.22 19.48
C LEU A 69 2.84 22.56 19.06
N GLY A 70 2.09 23.20 19.98
CA GLY A 70 1.45 24.50 19.70
C GLY A 70 2.43 25.59 19.30
N LEU A 71 3.61 25.62 19.91
CA LEU A 71 4.66 26.59 19.58
C LEU A 71 5.20 26.35 18.17
N PHE A 72 5.55 25.11 17.83
CA PHE A 72 6.15 24.78 16.54
C PHE A 72 5.17 24.88 15.36
N ILE A 73 3.87 24.62 15.58
CA ILE A 73 2.84 24.85 14.53
C ILE A 73 2.62 26.34 14.29
N GLN A 74 2.72 27.18 15.33
CA GLN A 74 2.57 28.63 15.18
C GLN A 74 3.79 29.27 14.49
N ASP A 75 4.98 28.74 14.72
CA ASP A 75 6.22 29.25 14.17
C ASP A 75 7.16 28.11 13.72
N LEU A 76 7.00 27.68 12.49
CA LEU A 76 7.86 26.66 11.87
C LEU A 76 9.32 27.13 11.68
N SER A 77 9.63 28.45 11.81
CA SER A 77 11.01 28.93 11.70
C SER A 77 11.91 28.43 12.85
N LEU A 78 11.34 28.03 13.97
CA LEU A 78 12.05 27.38 15.06
C LEU A 78 12.70 26.03 14.67
N LEU A 79 12.30 25.47 13.53
CA LEU A 79 12.85 24.24 12.93
C LEU A 79 13.74 24.53 11.72
N GLN A 80 14.25 25.75 11.54
CA GLN A 80 15.05 26.11 10.37
C GLN A 80 16.33 25.26 10.18
N TYR A 81 16.91 24.73 11.27
CA TYR A 81 18.06 23.80 11.24
C TYR A 81 17.66 22.32 11.28
N PHE A 82 16.36 22.02 11.24
CA PHE A 82 15.78 20.69 11.09
C PHE A 82 14.77 20.70 9.94
N PRO A 83 15.22 20.97 8.70
CA PRO A 83 14.34 21.17 7.55
C PRO A 83 13.44 19.96 7.27
N SER A 84 13.91 18.73 7.53
CA SER A 84 13.11 17.52 7.32
C SER A 84 11.97 17.39 8.34
N ILE A 85 12.19 17.77 9.61
CA ILE A 85 11.14 17.79 10.65
C ILE A 85 10.13 18.89 10.32
N ARG A 86 10.62 20.07 9.91
CA ARG A 86 9.77 21.19 9.48
C ARG A 86 8.85 20.77 8.34
N PHE A 87 9.39 20.14 7.31
CA PHE A 87 8.64 19.61 6.18
C PHE A 87 7.59 18.58 6.63
N GLY A 88 7.97 17.60 7.45
CA GLY A 88 7.05 16.58 7.97
C GLY A 88 5.92 17.17 8.81
N LEU A 89 6.20 18.17 9.65
CA LEU A 89 5.19 18.86 10.45
C LEU A 89 4.24 19.70 9.58
N GLU A 90 4.77 20.42 8.60
CA GLU A 90 3.97 21.16 7.61
C GLU A 90 3.02 20.23 6.85
N MET A 91 3.53 19.10 6.36
CA MET A 91 2.73 18.07 5.69
C MET A 91 1.59 17.55 6.59
N ALA A 92 1.94 17.08 7.80
CA ALA A 92 0.95 16.52 8.72
C ALA A 92 -0.15 17.52 9.09
N HIS A 93 0.23 18.79 9.25
CA HIS A 93 -0.73 19.87 9.52
C HIS A 93 -1.64 20.16 8.32
N LEU A 94 -1.11 20.18 7.09
CA LEU A 94 -1.90 20.35 5.86
C LEU A 94 -2.89 19.20 5.67
N ASP A 95 -2.43 17.96 5.83
CA ASP A 95 -3.28 16.77 5.70
C ASP A 95 -4.41 16.80 6.75
N LEU A 96 -4.08 17.08 8.02
CA LEU A 96 -5.06 17.23 9.10
C LEU A 96 -6.11 18.30 8.76
N LYS A 97 -5.67 19.48 8.30
CA LYS A 97 -6.53 20.60 7.95
C LYS A 97 -7.47 20.29 6.79
N ASN A 98 -7.03 19.45 5.85
CA ASN A 98 -7.80 19.04 4.68
C ASN A 98 -8.66 17.78 4.93
N GLY A 99 -8.76 17.30 6.18
CA GLY A 99 -9.63 16.18 6.56
C GLY A 99 -8.94 14.83 6.60
N GLY A 100 -7.62 14.77 6.43
CA GLY A 100 -6.82 13.54 6.46
C GLY A 100 -6.82 12.77 5.12
N GLY A 101 -6.26 11.56 5.15
CA GLY A 101 -6.23 10.68 3.97
C GLY A 101 -5.16 11.05 2.94
N GLN A 102 -4.12 11.78 3.36
CA GLN A 102 -3.01 12.26 2.52
C GLN A 102 -3.48 13.19 1.39
N THR A 103 -4.43 14.06 1.72
CA THR A 103 -4.91 15.12 0.84
C THR A 103 -4.23 16.44 1.22
N TYR A 104 -3.13 16.77 0.54
CA TYR A 104 -2.33 17.96 0.84
C TYR A 104 -2.79 19.16 0.02
N TYR A 105 -3.05 18.97 -1.27
CA TYR A 105 -3.49 20.03 -2.19
C TYR A 105 -4.52 19.50 -3.18
N ASP A 106 -5.58 20.28 -3.40
CA ASP A 106 -6.53 20.04 -4.50
C ASP A 106 -5.95 20.57 -5.81
N SER A 107 -5.95 19.74 -6.84
CA SER A 107 -5.42 20.09 -8.16
C SER A 107 -5.98 19.17 -9.25
N PRO A 108 -5.83 19.51 -10.54
CA PRO A 108 -6.15 18.59 -11.64
C PRO A 108 -5.40 17.27 -11.58
N PHE A 109 -4.26 17.20 -10.91
CA PHE A 109 -3.52 15.95 -10.70
C PHE A 109 -4.30 14.97 -9.78
N THR A 110 -4.92 15.48 -8.72
CA THR A 110 -5.70 14.69 -7.77
C THR A 110 -7.16 14.50 -8.18
N SER A 111 -7.75 15.38 -9.00
CA SER A 111 -9.18 15.40 -9.33
C SER A 111 -9.53 15.06 -10.78
N SER A 112 -8.63 15.20 -11.72
CA SER A 112 -8.89 14.98 -13.16
C SER A 112 -7.84 14.14 -13.88
N HIS A 113 -6.96 13.47 -13.14
CA HIS A 113 -5.89 12.61 -13.67
C HIS A 113 -4.90 13.31 -14.62
N SER A 114 -4.75 14.63 -14.52
CA SER A 114 -3.73 15.35 -15.27
C SER A 114 -2.34 14.97 -14.78
N PRO A 115 -1.50 14.30 -15.59
CA PRO A 115 -0.21 13.82 -15.14
C PRO A 115 0.82 14.93 -15.03
N ILE A 116 1.83 14.72 -14.21
CA ILE A 116 3.05 15.53 -14.15
C ILE A 116 4.10 14.90 -15.07
N SER A 117 4.72 15.69 -15.95
CA SER A 117 5.86 15.24 -16.76
C SER A 117 7.10 15.09 -15.89
N ILE A 118 7.77 13.93 -15.94
CA ILE A 118 8.91 13.63 -15.08
C ILE A 118 10.11 13.13 -15.88
N ASN A 119 11.31 13.35 -15.35
CA ASN A 119 12.53 12.78 -15.91
C ASN A 119 12.74 11.33 -15.46
N GLY A 120 13.30 10.51 -16.33
CA GLY A 120 13.83 9.19 -16.02
C GLY A 120 15.23 9.31 -15.42
N LEU A 121 15.44 8.80 -14.21
CA LEU A 121 16.76 8.76 -13.58
C LEU A 121 17.52 7.52 -14.03
N ILE A 122 18.77 7.71 -14.46
CA ILE A 122 19.74 6.64 -14.69
C ILE A 122 20.69 6.62 -13.49
N TRP A 123 20.67 5.52 -12.77
CA TRP A 123 21.53 5.32 -11.62
C TRP A 123 22.98 5.13 -12.02
N MET A 124 23.87 5.69 -11.21
CA MET A 124 25.30 5.61 -11.37
C MET A 124 25.79 4.15 -11.19
N GLY A 125 26.65 3.71 -12.09
CA GLY A 125 27.25 2.38 -12.10
C GLY A 125 28.28 2.30 -13.22
N ASP A 126 28.77 1.12 -13.57
CA ASP A 126 29.60 0.93 -14.77
C ASP A 126 28.76 1.05 -16.06
N THR A 127 29.43 1.08 -17.20
CA THR A 127 28.79 1.24 -18.51
C THR A 127 27.78 0.13 -18.79
N ASP A 128 28.10 -1.11 -18.40
CA ASP A 128 27.23 -2.28 -18.61
C ASP A 128 25.95 -2.22 -17.76
N PHE A 129 25.99 -1.50 -16.64
CA PHE A 129 24.83 -1.24 -15.80
C PHE A 129 24.00 -0.04 -16.27
N MET A 130 24.64 1.02 -16.78
CA MET A 130 23.95 2.26 -17.16
C MET A 130 23.27 2.17 -18.53
N ILE A 131 23.88 1.54 -19.55
CA ILE A 131 23.33 1.45 -20.89
C ILE A 131 21.96 0.76 -20.92
N PRO A 132 21.75 -0.42 -20.29
CA PRO A 132 20.43 -1.05 -20.29
C PRO A 132 19.33 -0.19 -19.65
N GLN A 133 19.65 0.61 -18.63
CA GLN A 133 18.69 1.53 -18.02
C GLN A 133 18.28 2.64 -19.01
N VAL A 134 19.23 3.16 -19.79
CA VAL A 134 18.95 4.17 -20.82
C VAL A 134 18.06 3.56 -21.90
N GLU A 135 18.44 2.39 -22.44
CA GLU A 135 17.66 1.69 -23.47
C GLU A 135 16.23 1.39 -23.01
N GLU A 136 16.07 0.90 -21.77
CA GLU A 136 14.75 0.65 -21.16
C GLU A 136 13.91 1.93 -21.12
N LYS A 137 14.47 3.03 -20.63
CA LYS A 137 13.75 4.31 -20.54
C LYS A 137 13.35 4.85 -21.92
N LEU A 138 14.24 4.77 -22.88
CA LEU A 138 13.97 5.20 -24.26
C LEU A 138 12.89 4.33 -24.91
N ALA A 139 12.95 3.00 -24.73
CA ALA A 139 11.93 2.08 -25.22
C ALA A 139 10.55 2.31 -24.57
N GLU A 140 10.51 2.74 -23.31
CA GLU A 140 9.29 3.14 -22.59
C GLU A 140 8.73 4.52 -23.04
N GLY A 141 9.46 5.26 -23.88
CA GLY A 141 9.02 6.56 -24.43
C GLY A 141 9.25 7.76 -23.50
N TRP A 142 10.25 7.69 -22.63
CA TRP A 142 10.65 8.84 -21.82
C TRP A 142 11.24 9.96 -22.69
N ARG A 143 10.84 11.20 -22.42
CA ARG A 143 11.24 12.40 -23.14
C ARG A 143 12.31 13.22 -22.44
N CYS A 144 12.59 12.95 -21.18
CA CYS A 144 13.66 13.56 -20.40
C CYS A 144 14.39 12.49 -19.61
N ILE A 145 15.71 12.45 -19.73
CA ILE A 145 16.60 11.51 -19.03
C ILE A 145 17.64 12.31 -18.25
N LYS A 146 17.75 11.99 -16.95
CA LYS A 146 18.76 12.55 -16.06
C LYS A 146 19.81 11.48 -15.75
N ILE A 147 21.07 11.77 -16.02
CA ILE A 147 22.21 10.85 -15.82
C ILE A 147 23.12 11.42 -14.74
N LYS A 148 23.43 10.62 -13.73
CA LYS A 148 24.46 10.97 -12.74
C LYS A 148 25.85 10.75 -13.34
N ILE A 149 26.72 11.75 -13.18
CA ILE A 149 28.10 11.75 -13.66
C ILE A 149 29.07 12.13 -12.55
N GLY A 150 30.38 11.95 -12.77
CA GLY A 150 31.43 12.33 -11.83
C GLY A 150 31.94 11.18 -10.96
N ALA A 151 31.45 9.96 -11.11
CA ALA A 151 31.94 8.79 -10.39
C ALA A 151 32.75 7.82 -11.27
N LEU A 152 32.49 7.82 -12.57
CA LEU A 152 33.24 7.02 -13.52
C LEU A 152 34.41 7.82 -14.14
N ASP A 153 35.22 7.13 -14.92
CA ASP A 153 36.10 7.79 -15.88
C ASP A 153 35.27 8.68 -16.81
N PHE A 154 35.62 9.94 -16.92
CA PHE A 154 34.82 10.93 -17.65
C PHE A 154 34.66 10.60 -19.14
N ASP A 155 35.63 9.91 -19.75
CA ASP A 155 35.53 9.48 -21.16
C ASP A 155 34.43 8.42 -21.32
N LYS A 156 34.24 7.55 -20.34
CA LYS A 156 33.13 6.58 -20.34
C LYS A 156 31.76 7.26 -20.17
N GLU A 157 31.68 8.26 -19.30
CA GLU A 157 30.46 9.07 -19.15
C GLU A 157 30.11 9.78 -20.47
N CYS A 158 31.09 10.37 -21.15
CA CYS A 158 30.91 10.96 -22.48
C CYS A 158 30.49 9.92 -23.55
N GLN A 159 30.96 8.66 -23.47
CA GLN A 159 30.53 7.61 -24.37
C GLN A 159 29.04 7.29 -24.24
N ILE A 160 28.49 7.25 -23.01
CA ILE A 160 27.06 7.05 -22.76
C ILE A 160 26.24 8.20 -23.38
N LEU A 161 26.66 9.44 -23.16
CA LEU A 161 25.99 10.61 -23.74
C LEU A 161 26.04 10.58 -25.29
N ARG A 162 27.17 10.19 -25.85
CA ARG A 162 27.33 10.05 -27.32
C ARG A 162 26.43 8.95 -27.89
N LEU A 163 26.28 7.82 -27.19
CA LEU A 163 25.37 6.74 -27.59
C LEU A 163 23.95 7.27 -27.68
N ILE A 164 23.48 7.97 -26.66
CA ILE A 164 22.13 8.52 -26.66
C ILE A 164 21.95 9.51 -27.81
N ARG A 165 22.90 10.43 -28.01
CA ARG A 165 22.81 11.46 -29.08
C ARG A 165 23.00 10.90 -30.48
N SER A 166 23.61 9.72 -30.63
CA SER A 166 23.67 9.05 -31.93
C SER A 166 22.31 8.53 -32.43
N GLU A 167 21.37 8.26 -31.51
CA GLU A 167 20.05 7.72 -31.82
C GLU A 167 18.93 8.75 -31.67
N PHE A 168 19.07 9.69 -30.73
CA PHE A 168 18.04 10.66 -30.36
C PHE A 168 18.58 12.10 -30.39
N SER A 169 17.93 12.96 -31.15
CA SER A 169 18.23 14.39 -31.18
C SER A 169 17.81 15.08 -29.88
N ARG A 170 18.19 16.36 -29.72
CA ARG A 170 17.73 17.20 -28.63
C ARG A 170 16.19 17.35 -28.60
N ASP A 171 15.57 17.37 -29.78
CA ASP A 171 14.11 17.51 -29.90
C ASP A 171 13.36 16.22 -29.52
N ASP A 172 14.03 15.06 -29.62
CA ASP A 172 13.45 13.78 -29.23
C ASP A 172 13.54 13.53 -27.73
N VAL A 173 14.72 13.81 -27.14
CA VAL A 173 15.02 13.53 -25.72
C VAL A 173 15.85 14.67 -25.10
N GLU A 174 15.28 15.28 -24.06
CA GLU A 174 15.99 16.18 -23.19
C GLU A 174 16.99 15.42 -22.30
N LEU A 175 18.27 15.79 -22.35
CA LEU A 175 19.29 15.22 -21.49
C LEU A 175 19.71 16.19 -20.40
N ARG A 176 19.65 15.74 -19.17
CA ARG A 176 20.20 16.42 -17.99
C ARG A 176 21.32 15.56 -17.40
N VAL A 177 22.37 16.17 -16.91
CA VAL A 177 23.40 15.50 -16.15
C VAL A 177 23.50 16.08 -14.75
N ASP A 178 23.90 15.25 -13.78
CA ASP A 178 24.02 15.63 -12.37
C ASP A 178 25.39 15.19 -11.85
N ALA A 179 26.24 16.16 -11.56
CA ALA A 179 27.61 15.93 -11.10
C ALA A 179 27.73 15.86 -9.57
N ASN A 180 26.70 16.25 -8.82
CA ASN A 180 26.69 16.31 -7.34
C ASN A 180 27.98 16.92 -6.75
N GLY A 181 28.53 17.96 -7.36
CA GLY A 181 29.74 18.65 -6.93
C GLY A 181 31.06 17.90 -7.20
N ALA A 182 31.08 16.93 -8.12
CA ALA A 182 32.26 16.08 -8.33
C ALA A 182 33.40 16.77 -9.08
N PHE A 183 33.18 17.90 -9.77
CA PHE A 183 34.23 18.55 -10.53
C PHE A 183 35.01 19.54 -9.63
N THR A 184 36.29 19.71 -9.96
CA THR A 184 37.20 20.60 -9.25
C THR A 184 37.46 21.86 -10.08
N GLU A 185 37.97 22.92 -9.45
CA GLU A 185 38.39 24.15 -10.11
C GLU A 185 39.30 23.90 -11.31
N ASN A 186 40.19 22.91 -11.20
CA ASN A 186 41.21 22.60 -12.21
C ASN A 186 40.64 21.90 -13.46
N ASN A 187 39.48 21.26 -13.37
CA ASN A 187 38.96 20.43 -14.47
C ASN A 187 37.52 20.77 -14.90
N VAL A 188 36.80 21.62 -14.16
CA VAL A 188 35.39 21.89 -14.43
C VAL A 188 35.18 22.55 -15.79
N LYS A 189 36.03 23.51 -16.19
CA LYS A 189 35.90 24.21 -17.48
C LYS A 189 36.09 23.26 -18.65
N GLU A 190 37.17 22.49 -18.65
CA GLU A 190 37.44 21.48 -19.69
C GLU A 190 36.27 20.45 -19.80
N LYS A 191 35.77 20.00 -18.65
CA LYS A 191 34.64 19.04 -18.66
C LYS A 191 33.35 19.67 -19.20
N LEU A 192 33.05 20.91 -18.83
CA LEU A 192 31.88 21.63 -19.35
C LEU A 192 31.97 21.85 -20.87
N ASP A 193 33.16 22.20 -21.38
CA ASP A 193 33.39 22.35 -22.82
C ASP A 193 33.12 21.05 -23.57
N ARG A 194 33.58 19.90 -23.04
CA ARG A 194 33.31 18.59 -23.62
C ARG A 194 31.85 18.18 -23.50
N LEU A 195 31.17 18.49 -22.39
CA LEU A 195 29.75 18.23 -22.20
C LEU A 195 28.88 19.06 -23.14
N ALA A 196 29.32 20.23 -23.55
CA ALA A 196 28.62 21.07 -24.54
C ALA A 196 28.45 20.41 -25.92
N GLU A 197 29.27 19.40 -26.25
CA GLU A 197 29.16 18.62 -27.51
C GLU A 197 27.88 17.77 -27.57
N PHE A 198 27.19 17.55 -26.43
CA PHE A 198 26.03 16.64 -26.33
C PHE A 198 24.67 17.33 -26.28
N ASP A 199 24.57 18.63 -26.56
CA ASP A 199 23.32 19.38 -26.51
C ASP A 199 22.53 19.13 -25.21
N LEU A 200 23.22 19.22 -24.07
CA LEU A 200 22.62 19.02 -22.75
C LEU A 200 21.66 20.19 -22.42
N TYR A 201 20.52 19.85 -21.80
CA TYR A 201 19.60 20.81 -21.27
C TYR A 201 20.18 21.55 -20.06
N SER A 202 20.81 20.80 -19.15
CA SER A 202 21.47 21.36 -17.97
C SER A 202 22.50 20.40 -17.36
N ILE A 203 23.43 20.97 -16.59
CA ILE A 203 24.25 20.26 -15.62
C ILE A 203 23.86 20.70 -14.20
N GLU A 204 23.53 19.74 -13.33
CA GLU A 204 23.19 19.98 -11.94
C GLU A 204 24.46 19.90 -11.09
N GLN A 205 24.67 20.93 -10.25
CA GLN A 205 25.73 21.09 -9.27
C GLN A 205 27.12 20.61 -9.76
N PRO A 206 27.76 21.31 -10.68
CA PRO A 206 29.05 20.85 -11.25
C PRO A 206 30.20 20.82 -10.23
N ILE A 207 30.23 21.80 -9.30
CA ILE A 207 31.28 21.96 -8.28
C ILE A 207 30.69 21.91 -6.87
N GLN A 208 31.55 21.67 -5.87
CA GLN A 208 31.15 21.66 -4.46
C GLN A 208 30.52 23.00 -4.06
N PRO A 209 29.48 22.98 -3.20
CA PRO A 209 28.82 24.20 -2.69
C PRO A 209 29.76 25.18 -2.01
N GLY A 210 29.40 26.46 -2.00
CA GLY A 210 30.10 27.54 -1.31
C GLY A 210 31.20 28.23 -2.13
N GLN A 211 31.44 27.80 -3.38
CA GLN A 211 32.45 28.38 -4.28
C GLN A 211 31.83 29.45 -5.21
N TRP A 212 31.20 30.47 -4.64
CA TRP A 212 30.37 31.43 -5.40
C TRP A 212 31.11 32.23 -6.47
N ASP A 213 32.41 32.54 -6.29
CA ASP A 213 33.20 33.23 -7.29
C ASP A 213 33.38 32.38 -8.55
N LEU A 214 33.80 31.12 -8.37
CA LEU A 214 33.93 30.16 -9.46
C LEU A 214 32.57 29.85 -10.09
N LEU A 215 31.55 29.66 -9.27
CA LEU A 215 30.18 29.39 -9.75
C LEU A 215 29.66 30.53 -10.62
N SER A 216 29.89 31.78 -10.23
CA SER A 216 29.52 32.95 -11.02
C SER A 216 30.21 32.97 -12.39
N GLU A 217 31.51 32.67 -12.44
CA GLU A 217 32.25 32.55 -13.70
C GLU A 217 31.65 31.44 -14.60
N LEU A 218 31.39 30.25 -14.01
CA LEU A 218 30.83 29.13 -14.75
C LEU A 218 29.42 29.44 -15.30
N CYS A 219 28.55 30.05 -14.52
CA CYS A 219 27.20 30.42 -14.96
C CYS A 219 27.19 31.46 -16.10
N GLN A 220 28.23 32.29 -16.17
CA GLN A 220 28.38 33.30 -17.24
C GLN A 220 29.02 32.75 -18.51
N CYS A 221 29.96 31.79 -18.40
CA CYS A 221 30.80 31.36 -19.50
C CYS A 221 30.44 29.97 -20.05
N SER A 222 29.75 29.12 -19.31
CA SER A 222 29.43 27.76 -19.74
C SER A 222 28.39 27.74 -20.87
N SER A 223 28.66 26.93 -21.89
CA SER A 223 27.68 26.63 -22.94
C SER A 223 26.60 25.64 -22.47
N VAL A 224 26.86 24.90 -21.38
CA VAL A 224 25.86 24.02 -20.74
C VAL A 224 25.20 24.81 -19.61
N PRO A 225 23.87 25.00 -19.61
CA PRO A 225 23.15 25.70 -18.55
C PRO A 225 23.35 25.02 -17.19
N ILE A 226 23.57 25.80 -16.13
CA ILE A 226 23.86 25.31 -14.79
C ILE A 226 22.61 25.34 -13.93
N ALA A 227 22.34 24.23 -13.24
CA ALA A 227 21.30 24.06 -12.25
C ALA A 227 21.92 23.88 -10.84
N LEU A 228 21.37 24.57 -9.84
CA LEU A 228 21.87 24.48 -8.46
C LEU A 228 20.94 23.61 -7.61
N ASP A 229 21.52 22.66 -6.90
CA ASP A 229 20.87 21.73 -5.97
C ASP A 229 21.47 21.87 -4.56
N GLU A 230 22.61 21.24 -4.34
CA GLU A 230 23.27 21.23 -3.04
C GLU A 230 23.67 22.62 -2.54
N GLU A 231 23.83 23.57 -3.43
CA GLU A 231 24.11 24.98 -3.09
C GLU A 231 23.01 25.60 -2.23
N LEU A 232 21.74 25.17 -2.43
CA LEU A 232 20.59 25.77 -1.77
C LEU A 232 20.43 25.31 -0.32
N ILE A 233 20.88 24.08 0.00
CA ILE A 233 20.60 23.40 1.27
C ILE A 233 21.14 24.16 2.48
N PRO A 234 22.40 24.66 2.51
CA PRO A 234 22.95 25.37 3.67
C PRO A 234 22.41 26.78 3.86
N LEU A 235 21.70 27.34 2.86
CA LEU A 235 21.29 28.74 2.86
C LEU A 235 19.93 28.92 3.56
N VAL A 236 19.98 29.00 4.89
CA VAL A 236 18.78 29.15 5.72
C VAL A 236 18.24 30.59 5.68
N GLU A 237 19.13 31.58 5.79
CA GLU A 237 18.77 32.99 5.85
C GLU A 237 18.46 33.56 4.45
N GLU A 238 17.35 34.27 4.30
CA GLU A 238 16.91 34.86 3.03
C GLU A 238 17.95 35.82 2.44
N THR A 239 18.65 36.59 3.28
CA THR A 239 19.71 37.50 2.84
C THR A 239 20.88 36.75 2.19
N GLU A 240 21.22 35.53 2.65
CA GLU A 240 22.27 34.72 2.04
C GLU A 240 21.78 34.09 0.73
N ARG A 241 20.50 33.69 0.65
CA ARG A 241 19.85 33.22 -0.59
C ARG A 241 19.94 34.28 -1.67
N ILE A 242 19.54 35.52 -1.36
CA ILE A 242 19.61 36.69 -2.26
C ILE A 242 21.03 36.92 -2.73
N LYS A 243 22.00 37.01 -1.81
CA LYS A 243 23.43 37.20 -2.15
C LYS A 243 23.97 36.13 -3.09
N MET A 244 23.66 34.87 -2.83
CA MET A 244 24.08 33.77 -3.66
C MET A 244 23.49 33.88 -5.06
N LEU A 245 22.16 34.10 -5.18
CA LEU A 245 21.48 34.19 -6.47
C LEU A 245 21.99 35.42 -7.29
N ASP A 246 22.15 36.57 -6.65
CA ASP A 246 22.64 37.79 -7.32
C ASP A 246 24.09 37.63 -7.81
N LYS A 247 24.90 36.84 -7.10
CA LYS A 247 26.29 36.57 -7.45
C LYS A 247 26.45 35.50 -8.51
N ALA A 248 25.82 34.36 -8.31
CA ALA A 248 25.96 33.19 -9.19
C ALA A 248 25.14 33.34 -10.48
N ASN A 249 23.94 33.89 -10.39
CA ASN A 249 22.98 34.01 -11.46
C ASN A 249 22.84 32.75 -12.33
N PRO A 250 22.46 31.58 -11.73
CA PRO A 250 22.35 30.33 -12.44
C PRO A 250 21.14 30.34 -13.42
N GLN A 251 21.10 29.39 -14.34
CA GLN A 251 19.96 29.26 -15.25
C GLN A 251 18.77 28.53 -14.59
N TYR A 252 19.06 27.62 -13.63
CA TYR A 252 18.03 26.82 -12.98
C TYR A 252 18.28 26.60 -11.49
N LEU A 253 17.18 26.42 -10.72
CA LEU A 253 17.21 25.87 -9.35
C LEU A 253 16.52 24.50 -9.31
N VAL A 254 17.08 23.59 -8.53
CA VAL A 254 16.53 22.26 -8.26
C VAL A 254 16.01 22.24 -6.83
N LEU A 255 14.69 22.16 -6.68
CA LEU A 255 14.04 22.33 -5.38
C LEU A 255 13.67 20.98 -4.78
N LYS A 256 14.19 20.71 -3.57
CA LYS A 256 13.91 19.52 -2.77
C LYS A 256 13.22 19.92 -1.46
N PRO A 257 11.88 19.95 -1.41
CA PRO A 257 11.15 20.48 -0.24
C PRO A 257 11.59 19.88 1.11
N SER A 258 11.86 18.59 1.17
CA SER A 258 12.31 17.93 2.40
C SER A 258 13.68 18.40 2.90
N LEU A 259 14.53 18.90 2.02
CA LEU A 259 15.86 19.41 2.36
C LEU A 259 15.88 20.94 2.56
N LEU A 260 14.89 21.65 1.99
CA LEU A 260 14.80 23.10 2.04
C LEU A 260 13.90 23.61 3.18
N GLY A 261 13.25 22.72 3.93
CA GLY A 261 12.39 23.09 5.06
C GLY A 261 10.90 23.20 4.73
N GLY A 262 10.44 22.50 3.69
CA GLY A 262 9.04 22.34 3.36
C GLY A 262 8.57 23.15 2.14
N PHE A 263 7.27 23.15 1.93
CA PHE A 263 6.63 23.82 0.80
C PHE A 263 6.77 25.34 0.89
N TYR A 264 6.53 25.90 2.07
CA TYR A 264 6.63 27.33 2.29
C TYR A 264 8.03 27.90 1.99
N GLU A 265 9.09 27.23 2.44
CA GLU A 265 10.46 27.67 2.13
C GLU A 265 10.81 27.46 0.66
N SER A 266 10.30 26.40 0.04
CA SER A 266 10.46 26.16 -1.39
C SER A 266 9.73 27.22 -2.23
N GLU A 267 8.55 27.68 -1.83
CA GLU A 267 7.83 28.77 -2.48
C GLU A 267 8.60 30.11 -2.39
N LYS A 268 9.33 30.37 -1.29
CA LYS A 268 10.24 31.53 -1.21
C LYS A 268 11.41 31.43 -2.22
N TRP A 269 11.99 30.25 -2.36
CA TRP A 269 13.02 30.03 -3.38
C TRP A 269 12.48 30.25 -4.79
N ILE A 270 11.27 29.80 -5.09
CA ILE A 270 10.59 30.03 -6.38
C ILE A 270 10.42 31.53 -6.61
N GLN A 271 9.89 32.27 -5.63
CA GLN A 271 9.72 33.71 -5.75
C GLN A 271 11.05 34.42 -6.06
N LEU A 272 12.11 34.12 -5.30
CA LEU A 272 13.43 34.73 -5.51
C LEU A 272 14.02 34.38 -6.90
N ALA A 273 13.75 33.18 -7.41
CA ALA A 273 14.16 32.74 -8.74
C ALA A 273 13.40 33.50 -9.85
N GLU A 274 12.08 33.57 -9.74
CA GLU A 274 11.21 34.24 -10.73
C GLU A 274 11.51 35.76 -10.83
N GLU A 275 11.79 36.43 -9.70
CA GLU A 275 12.23 37.83 -9.67
C GLU A 275 13.54 38.07 -10.46
N ARG A 276 14.33 36.99 -10.70
CA ARG A 276 15.64 37.01 -11.40
C ARG A 276 15.61 36.34 -12.77
N ASN A 277 14.43 35.89 -13.25
CA ASN A 277 14.26 35.10 -14.46
C ASN A 277 15.08 33.79 -14.44
N ILE A 278 15.24 33.17 -13.27
CA ILE A 278 15.85 31.87 -13.08
C ILE A 278 14.73 30.82 -13.12
N ASN A 279 14.85 29.84 -13.99
CA ASN A 279 13.88 28.74 -14.05
C ASN A 279 14.12 27.74 -12.91
N TRP A 280 13.16 26.85 -12.68
CA TRP A 280 13.25 25.89 -11.59
C TRP A 280 12.45 24.63 -11.89
N TRP A 281 12.81 23.54 -11.26
CA TRP A 281 12.01 22.32 -11.18
C TRP A 281 12.09 21.69 -9.80
N ILE A 282 11.12 20.83 -9.52
CA ILE A 282 10.96 20.15 -8.24
C ILE A 282 11.46 18.71 -8.37
N THR A 283 12.19 18.24 -7.38
CA THR A 283 12.63 16.85 -7.32
C THR A 283 12.45 16.29 -5.91
N SER A 284 12.29 14.97 -5.81
CA SER A 284 12.30 14.28 -4.54
C SER A 284 13.73 14.08 -4.03
N ALA A 285 13.89 13.97 -2.72
CA ALA A 285 15.11 13.56 -2.04
C ALA A 285 15.01 12.11 -1.52
N LEU A 286 14.44 11.22 -2.33
CA LEU A 286 14.22 9.81 -2.04
C LEU A 286 13.29 9.56 -0.83
N GLU A 287 12.28 10.38 -0.64
CA GLU A 287 11.23 10.17 0.36
C GLU A 287 10.49 8.85 0.12
N SER A 288 9.79 8.37 1.15
CA SER A 288 8.79 7.33 0.95
C SER A 288 7.62 7.85 0.10
N ASN A 289 6.70 6.97 -0.21
CA ASN A 289 5.50 7.36 -0.95
C ASN A 289 4.63 8.40 -0.22
N ILE A 290 4.76 8.60 1.09
CA ILE A 290 4.04 9.65 1.83
C ILE A 290 4.59 11.02 1.44
N GLY A 291 5.90 11.24 1.57
CA GLY A 291 6.55 12.48 1.18
C GLY A 291 6.45 12.74 -0.32
N LEU A 292 6.69 11.71 -1.14
CA LEU A 292 6.57 11.83 -2.59
C LEU A 292 5.15 12.21 -3.04
N ASN A 293 4.10 11.67 -2.41
CA ASN A 293 2.71 12.03 -2.71
C ASN A 293 2.44 13.51 -2.40
N ALA A 294 2.89 13.99 -1.25
CA ALA A 294 2.73 15.39 -0.87
C ALA A 294 3.48 16.34 -1.82
N ILE A 295 4.73 16.03 -2.15
CA ILE A 295 5.53 16.80 -3.11
C ILE A 295 4.85 16.80 -4.48
N SER A 296 4.30 15.68 -4.93
CA SER A 296 3.62 15.59 -6.23
C SER A 296 2.35 16.44 -6.29
N GLN A 297 1.53 16.43 -5.24
CA GLN A 297 0.34 17.27 -5.15
C GLN A 297 0.68 18.77 -5.13
N TRP A 298 1.71 19.15 -4.37
CA TRP A 298 2.22 20.52 -4.35
C TRP A 298 2.79 20.93 -5.70
N THR A 299 3.60 20.09 -6.34
CA THR A 299 4.14 20.33 -7.68
C THR A 299 3.02 20.60 -8.69
N ALA A 300 1.96 19.79 -8.67
CA ALA A 300 0.82 19.99 -9.56
C ALA A 300 0.09 21.32 -9.32
N LYS A 301 0.03 21.79 -8.06
CA LYS A 301 -0.50 23.12 -7.71
C LYS A 301 0.36 24.24 -8.32
N MET A 302 1.68 24.08 -8.28
CA MET A 302 2.64 25.08 -8.81
C MET A 302 2.64 25.13 -10.34
N LYS A 303 2.19 24.09 -11.04
CA LYS A 303 2.09 23.99 -12.51
C LYS A 303 3.39 24.32 -13.24
N PRO A 304 4.52 23.70 -12.90
CA PRO A 304 5.78 23.95 -13.59
C PRO A 304 5.75 23.47 -15.04
N ASP A 305 6.43 24.18 -15.92
CA ASP A 305 6.56 23.80 -17.34
C ASP A 305 7.64 22.73 -17.56
N GLU A 306 8.60 22.62 -16.65
CA GLU A 306 9.75 21.73 -16.72
C GLU A 306 9.41 20.26 -16.39
N PHE A 307 10.26 19.32 -16.86
CA PHE A 307 10.22 17.93 -16.37
C PHE A 307 10.67 17.87 -14.92
N GLN A 308 9.88 17.20 -14.07
CA GLN A 308 10.10 17.12 -12.62
C GLN A 308 10.83 15.85 -12.21
N GLY A 309 11.57 15.88 -11.10
CA GLY A 309 12.33 14.74 -10.58
C GLY A 309 11.51 13.87 -9.60
N LEU A 310 10.32 13.40 -9.98
CA LEU A 310 9.38 12.72 -9.07
C LEU A 310 9.18 11.22 -9.36
N GLY A 311 10.13 10.60 -10.05
CA GLY A 311 10.06 9.18 -10.44
C GLY A 311 10.55 8.18 -9.38
N THR A 312 10.67 8.55 -8.11
CA THR A 312 11.37 7.77 -7.06
C THR A 312 10.49 6.81 -6.25
N GLY A 313 9.17 6.78 -6.47
CA GLY A 313 8.22 6.01 -5.65
C GLY A 313 8.42 4.48 -5.64
N GLN A 314 9.16 3.93 -6.61
CA GLN A 314 9.37 2.48 -6.74
C GLN A 314 10.74 1.99 -6.27
N LEU A 315 11.51 2.84 -5.60
CA LEU A 315 12.90 2.52 -5.22
C LEU A 315 13.01 1.52 -4.07
N PHE A 316 12.00 1.41 -3.21
CA PHE A 316 12.07 0.62 -1.99
C PHE A 316 11.25 -0.68 -2.08
N THR A 317 11.75 -1.73 -1.40
CA THR A 317 11.06 -3.02 -1.28
C THR A 317 9.85 -2.94 -0.36
N ASN A 318 9.93 -2.10 0.68
CA ASN A 318 9.00 -1.99 1.80
C ASN A 318 8.34 -0.59 1.90
N ASN A 319 8.07 0.05 0.76
CA ASN A 319 7.44 1.37 0.73
C ASN A 319 5.98 1.34 1.22
N ILE A 320 5.45 2.49 1.56
CA ILE A 320 4.03 2.67 1.90
C ILE A 320 3.19 2.58 0.61
N PRO A 321 2.02 1.91 0.63
CA PRO A 321 1.09 1.92 -0.50
C PRO A 321 0.74 3.34 -0.94
N SER A 322 0.65 3.58 -2.25
CA SER A 322 0.44 4.91 -2.80
C SER A 322 -0.42 4.88 -4.06
N PRO A 323 -1.24 5.92 -4.32
CA PRO A 323 -1.95 6.08 -5.57
C PRO A 323 -1.04 6.48 -6.74
N LEU A 324 0.23 6.82 -6.47
CA LEU A 324 1.15 7.30 -7.50
C LEU A 324 1.58 6.18 -8.46
N LYS A 325 1.48 6.44 -9.76
CA LYS A 325 1.91 5.54 -10.83
C LYS A 325 2.74 6.27 -11.87
N VAL A 326 3.85 5.67 -12.25
CA VAL A 326 4.72 6.16 -13.32
C VAL A 326 4.43 5.38 -14.59
N LYS A 327 4.19 6.08 -15.70
CA LYS A 327 4.00 5.49 -17.03
C LYS A 327 4.53 6.43 -18.11
N SER A 328 5.43 5.93 -18.96
CA SER A 328 5.97 6.65 -20.13
C SER A 328 6.40 8.10 -19.81
N GLY A 329 7.23 8.28 -18.79
CA GLY A 329 7.76 9.59 -18.39
C GLY A 329 6.74 10.54 -17.76
N LYS A 330 5.62 10.02 -17.27
CA LYS A 330 4.59 10.79 -16.59
C LYS A 330 4.21 10.14 -15.26
N LEU A 331 4.00 10.99 -14.25
CA LEU A 331 3.48 10.60 -12.94
C LEU A 331 1.98 10.88 -12.88
N TYR A 332 1.21 9.87 -12.53
CA TYR A 332 -0.23 9.91 -12.36
C TYR A 332 -0.59 9.68 -10.90
N SER A 333 -1.68 10.28 -10.47
CA SER A 333 -2.39 9.88 -9.25
C SER A 333 -3.60 9.03 -9.66
N ASP A 334 -3.61 7.77 -9.23
CA ASP A 334 -4.76 6.89 -9.43
C ASP A 334 -5.80 7.21 -8.34
N GLU A 335 -6.85 7.88 -8.71
CA GLU A 335 -8.03 8.06 -7.84
C GLU A 335 -8.91 6.80 -7.83
N VAL A 336 -8.35 5.69 -7.37
CA VAL A 336 -9.17 4.55 -7.00
C VAL A 336 -9.73 4.86 -5.61
N PRO A 337 -11.06 4.94 -5.42
CA PRO A 337 -11.66 5.39 -4.14
C PRO A 337 -11.12 4.65 -2.91
N ILE A 338 -10.74 3.38 -3.06
CA ILE A 338 -10.14 2.59 -1.98
C ILE A 338 -8.81 3.17 -1.46
N PHE A 339 -8.05 3.94 -2.27
CA PHE A 339 -6.80 4.55 -1.79
C PHE A 339 -7.05 5.61 -0.72
N GLN A 340 -8.16 6.35 -0.79
CA GLN A 340 -8.53 7.28 0.27
C GLN A 340 -8.76 6.54 1.59
N ASP A 341 -9.49 5.42 1.55
CA ASP A 341 -9.72 4.57 2.73
C ASP A 341 -8.40 3.97 3.27
N VAL A 342 -7.50 3.55 2.37
CA VAL A 342 -6.17 3.00 2.74
C VAL A 342 -5.31 4.07 3.40
N ASN A 343 -5.24 5.25 2.82
CA ASN A 343 -4.46 6.37 3.34
C ASN A 343 -4.99 6.82 4.71
N GLN A 344 -6.31 6.94 4.85
CA GLN A 344 -6.95 7.26 6.12
C GLN A 344 -6.62 6.21 7.18
N PHE A 345 -6.68 4.92 6.81
CA PHE A 345 -6.32 3.84 7.72
C PHE A 345 -4.84 3.88 8.12
N ILE A 346 -3.93 4.19 7.20
CA ILE A 346 -2.49 4.32 7.49
C ILE A 346 -2.26 5.46 8.48
N SER A 347 -2.90 6.60 8.28
CA SER A 347 -2.81 7.74 9.21
C SER A 347 -3.36 7.39 10.60
N GLU A 348 -4.50 6.66 10.67
CA GLU A 348 -5.04 6.14 11.94
C GLU A 348 -4.11 5.08 12.57
N TRP A 349 -3.47 4.24 11.76
CA TRP A 349 -2.51 3.24 12.24
C TRP A 349 -1.29 3.87 12.92
N MET A 350 -0.84 5.01 12.42
CA MET A 350 0.36 5.72 12.88
C MET A 350 0.09 6.78 13.97
N ASN A 351 -1.16 6.99 14.40
CA ASN A 351 -1.56 8.10 15.28
C ASN A 351 -1.16 7.95 16.76
N GLY A 352 -0.42 6.93 17.16
CA GLY A 352 0.05 6.71 18.52
C GLY A 352 -0.96 6.05 19.46
N ASN A 353 -2.22 5.93 19.09
CA ASN A 353 -3.20 5.18 19.88
C ASN A 353 -2.89 3.68 19.82
N ASP A 354 -2.93 3.02 20.97
CA ASP A 354 -2.70 1.57 21.03
C ASP A 354 -3.90 0.74 20.54
N GLU A 355 -5.05 1.37 20.39
CA GLU A 355 -6.32 0.72 20.07
C GLU A 355 -6.92 1.25 18.77
N MET A 356 -7.70 0.40 18.12
CA MET A 356 -8.49 0.71 16.93
C MET A 356 -9.92 0.21 17.07
N MET A 357 -10.84 0.92 16.41
CA MET A 357 -12.24 0.49 16.33
C MET A 357 -12.46 -0.31 15.05
N LEU A 358 -12.96 -1.53 15.18
CA LEU A 358 -13.40 -2.38 14.10
C LEU A 358 -14.92 -2.56 14.16
N GLN A 359 -15.54 -2.94 13.04
CA GLN A 359 -16.95 -3.29 12.99
C GLN A 359 -17.11 -4.79 12.69
N THR A 360 -17.95 -5.47 13.47
CA THR A 360 -18.29 -6.87 13.18
C THR A 360 -19.09 -6.94 11.87
N SER A 361 -18.86 -7.96 11.07
CA SER A 361 -19.59 -8.15 9.79
C SER A 361 -21.06 -8.56 9.95
N GLY A 362 -21.51 -8.82 11.19
CA GLY A 362 -22.88 -9.15 11.57
C GLY A 362 -23.54 -10.19 10.65
N SER A 363 -23.40 -11.49 10.93
CA SER A 363 -24.12 -12.53 10.19
C SER A 363 -25.64 -12.53 10.48
N THR A 364 -26.07 -11.89 11.56
CA THR A 364 -27.45 -11.95 12.07
C THR A 364 -27.99 -10.62 12.58
N GLY A 365 -27.28 -9.47 12.44
CA GLY A 365 -27.74 -8.21 13.01
C GLY A 365 -26.98 -6.97 12.55
N THR A 366 -27.29 -5.84 13.19
CA THR A 366 -26.57 -4.57 12.97
C THR A 366 -25.09 -4.73 13.35
N PRO A 367 -24.14 -4.26 12.52
CA PRO A 367 -22.72 -4.29 12.85
C PRO A 367 -22.46 -3.65 14.21
N LYS A 368 -21.72 -4.32 15.07
CA LYS A 368 -21.35 -3.80 16.40
C LYS A 368 -19.89 -3.34 16.36
N PRO A 369 -19.59 -2.16 16.92
CA PRO A 369 -18.20 -1.73 17.07
C PRO A 369 -17.51 -2.59 18.13
N ILE A 370 -16.27 -2.97 17.86
CA ILE A 370 -15.36 -3.60 18.83
C ILE A 370 -14.04 -2.84 18.86
N THR A 371 -13.51 -2.64 20.03
CA THR A 371 -12.18 -2.06 20.21
C THR A 371 -11.14 -3.16 20.29
N VAL A 372 -10.08 -3.05 19.52
CA VAL A 372 -8.98 -4.02 19.46
C VAL A 372 -7.63 -3.33 19.61
N LYS A 373 -6.66 -4.01 20.22
CA LYS A 373 -5.30 -3.47 20.32
C LYS A 373 -4.54 -3.62 19.00
N LYS A 374 -3.81 -2.59 18.61
CA LYS A 374 -2.94 -2.65 17.42
C LYS A 374 -1.92 -3.78 17.52
N ASP A 375 -1.38 -4.06 18.71
CA ASP A 375 -0.45 -5.17 18.93
C ASP A 375 -1.07 -6.55 18.65
N TRP A 376 -2.36 -6.74 18.90
CA TRP A 376 -3.05 -7.97 18.52
C TRP A 376 -3.13 -8.11 16.99
N MET A 377 -3.37 -7.01 16.29
CA MET A 377 -3.38 -6.99 14.82
C MET A 377 -1.99 -7.27 14.25
N LYS A 378 -0.92 -6.71 14.83
CA LYS A 378 0.47 -7.01 14.47
C LYS A 378 0.79 -8.50 14.68
N ASN A 379 0.41 -9.06 15.84
CA ASN A 379 0.62 -10.48 16.13
C ASN A 379 -0.09 -11.37 15.11
N SER A 380 -1.32 -11.06 14.74
CA SER A 380 -2.07 -11.77 13.69
C SER A 380 -1.39 -11.67 12.32
N ALA A 381 -0.85 -10.50 11.98
CA ALA A 381 -0.09 -10.31 10.74
C ALA A 381 1.19 -11.16 10.72
N ARG A 382 1.98 -11.14 11.81
CA ARG A 382 3.20 -11.95 11.98
C ARG A 382 2.89 -13.45 11.90
N LEU A 383 1.77 -13.88 12.48
CA LEU A 383 1.32 -15.26 12.42
C LEU A 383 1.01 -15.68 10.98
N THR A 384 0.29 -14.84 10.23
CA THR A 384 0.06 -15.05 8.79
C THR A 384 1.38 -15.13 8.03
N GLY A 385 2.33 -14.21 8.31
CA GLY A 385 3.66 -14.20 7.68
C GLY A 385 4.42 -15.54 7.88
N ARG A 386 4.47 -16.05 9.11
CA ARG A 386 5.10 -17.35 9.41
C ARG A 386 4.39 -18.51 8.71
N THR A 387 3.07 -18.57 8.80
CA THR A 387 2.26 -19.65 8.22
C THR A 387 2.46 -19.77 6.70
N PHE A 388 2.52 -18.65 6.01
CA PHE A 388 2.66 -18.63 4.55
C PHE A 388 4.10 -18.34 4.08
N GLY A 389 5.07 -18.18 4.99
CA GLY A 389 6.47 -17.92 4.65
C GLY A 389 6.63 -16.65 3.82
N LEU A 390 5.91 -15.58 4.20
CA LEU A 390 6.00 -14.26 3.54
C LEU A 390 7.27 -13.53 4.01
N LYS A 391 7.89 -12.83 3.08
CA LYS A 391 9.14 -12.10 3.30
C LYS A 391 9.00 -10.65 2.88
N GLU A 392 9.88 -9.78 3.39
CA GLU A 392 10.04 -8.42 2.92
C GLU A 392 10.08 -8.37 1.39
N GLY A 393 9.35 -7.42 0.79
CA GLY A 393 9.26 -7.23 -0.65
C GLY A 393 8.37 -8.23 -1.40
N ASP A 394 7.82 -9.26 -0.74
CA ASP A 394 6.82 -10.12 -1.39
C ASP A 394 5.59 -9.30 -1.77
N SER A 395 5.11 -9.48 -3.00
CA SER A 395 3.92 -8.77 -3.48
C SER A 395 2.64 -9.32 -2.84
N ALA A 396 1.80 -8.41 -2.33
CA ALA A 396 0.49 -8.73 -1.77
C ALA A 396 -0.62 -7.94 -2.46
N LEU A 397 -1.83 -8.52 -2.55
CA LEU A 397 -2.97 -7.87 -3.21
C LEU A 397 -4.06 -7.52 -2.22
N LEU A 398 -4.39 -6.23 -2.10
CA LEU A 398 -5.61 -5.73 -1.46
C LEU A 398 -6.69 -5.57 -2.53
N CYS A 399 -7.74 -6.38 -2.44
CA CYS A 399 -8.91 -6.36 -3.33
C CYS A 399 -10.24 -6.46 -2.57
N MET A 400 -10.22 -6.18 -1.27
CA MET A 400 -11.38 -6.20 -0.38
C MET A 400 -11.64 -4.81 0.21
N PRO A 401 -12.90 -4.44 0.46
CA PRO A 401 -13.23 -3.13 1.02
C PRO A 401 -12.61 -2.89 2.40
N MET A 402 -12.08 -1.70 2.61
CA MET A 402 -11.44 -1.27 3.88
C MET A 402 -12.41 -1.15 5.06
N LYS A 403 -13.72 -1.06 4.81
CA LYS A 403 -14.75 -1.08 5.87
C LYS A 403 -14.79 -2.39 6.66
N TYR A 404 -14.27 -3.50 6.08
CA TYR A 404 -14.20 -4.79 6.74
C TYR A 404 -12.80 -5.08 7.28
N VAL A 405 -12.74 -5.86 8.36
CA VAL A 405 -11.47 -6.26 8.98
C VAL A 405 -10.52 -6.94 8.00
N ALA A 406 -11.05 -7.70 7.02
CA ALA A 406 -10.24 -8.39 6.03
C ALA A 406 -9.41 -7.43 5.16
N GLY A 407 -9.99 -6.29 4.70
CA GLY A 407 -9.26 -5.24 3.98
C GLY A 407 -8.22 -4.58 4.86
N LYS A 408 -8.61 -4.14 6.06
CA LYS A 408 -7.70 -3.51 7.04
C LYS A 408 -6.51 -4.42 7.38
N MET A 409 -6.74 -5.71 7.59
CA MET A 409 -5.68 -6.66 7.92
C MET A 409 -4.72 -6.93 6.75
N MET A 410 -5.14 -6.72 5.49
CA MET A 410 -4.18 -6.77 4.37
C MET A 410 -3.19 -5.59 4.44
N VAL A 411 -3.66 -4.39 4.78
CA VAL A 411 -2.78 -3.23 4.99
C VAL A 411 -1.86 -3.47 6.20
N VAL A 412 -2.40 -3.97 7.33
CA VAL A 412 -1.57 -4.29 8.51
C VAL A 412 -0.50 -5.33 8.18
N ARG A 413 -0.83 -6.38 7.41
CA ARG A 413 0.16 -7.36 6.95
C ARG A 413 1.25 -6.71 6.12
N ALA A 414 0.88 -5.83 5.19
CA ALA A 414 1.85 -5.14 4.36
C ALA A 414 2.78 -4.24 5.18
N LEU A 415 2.24 -3.48 6.13
CA LEU A 415 3.04 -2.61 6.99
C LEU A 415 3.94 -3.38 7.95
N GLU A 416 3.44 -4.47 8.55
CA GLU A 416 4.14 -5.25 9.58
C GLU A 416 5.16 -6.24 9.01
N LEU A 417 4.88 -6.80 7.82
CA LEU A 417 5.73 -7.78 7.16
C LEU A 417 6.54 -7.17 6.00
N GLU A 418 6.43 -5.86 5.82
CA GLU A 418 7.15 -5.11 4.79
C GLU A 418 6.89 -5.62 3.36
N LEU A 419 5.60 -5.91 3.05
CA LEU A 419 5.18 -6.40 1.74
C LEU A 419 4.96 -5.26 0.75
N ASP A 420 5.19 -5.52 -0.53
CA ASP A 420 4.82 -4.64 -1.64
C ASP A 420 3.31 -4.78 -1.93
N LEU A 421 2.47 -3.91 -1.32
CA LEU A 421 1.02 -4.00 -1.41
C LEU A 421 0.49 -3.36 -2.69
N LYS A 422 -0.03 -4.19 -3.57
CA LYS A 422 -0.82 -3.76 -4.73
C LYS A 422 -2.27 -3.55 -4.30
N VAL A 423 -2.82 -2.39 -4.63
CA VAL A 423 -4.20 -2.00 -4.25
C VAL A 423 -5.04 -1.92 -5.51
N VAL A 424 -6.17 -2.62 -5.51
CA VAL A 424 -7.15 -2.57 -6.60
C VAL A 424 -8.55 -2.35 -6.03
N GLU A 425 -9.42 -1.69 -6.80
CA GLU A 425 -10.81 -1.51 -6.40
C GLU A 425 -11.51 -2.86 -6.19
N PRO A 426 -12.23 -3.04 -5.09
CA PRO A 426 -12.98 -4.26 -4.84
C PRO A 426 -14.00 -4.55 -5.95
N CYS A 427 -13.82 -5.67 -6.63
CA CYS A 427 -14.68 -6.12 -7.71
C CYS A 427 -14.78 -7.64 -7.74
N SER A 428 -15.61 -8.18 -8.60
CA SER A 428 -15.82 -9.64 -8.71
C SER A 428 -14.62 -10.39 -9.30
N ASN A 429 -13.82 -9.77 -10.19
CA ASN A 429 -12.56 -10.34 -10.69
C ASN A 429 -11.40 -9.36 -10.50
N PRO A 430 -10.78 -9.32 -9.32
CA PRO A 430 -9.71 -8.38 -9.02
C PRO A 430 -8.38 -8.68 -9.75
N LEU A 431 -8.22 -9.87 -10.34
CA LEU A 431 -7.01 -10.26 -11.06
C LEU A 431 -7.01 -9.87 -12.54
N LYS A 432 -8.16 -9.40 -13.07
CA LYS A 432 -8.32 -9.13 -14.52
C LYS A 432 -7.22 -8.22 -15.09
N ASN A 433 -6.89 -7.16 -14.36
CA ASN A 433 -5.94 -6.13 -14.81
C ASN A 433 -4.55 -6.24 -14.13
N ILE A 434 -4.31 -7.32 -13.39
CA ILE A 434 -2.99 -7.59 -12.79
C ILE A 434 -2.12 -8.25 -13.85
N ASN A 435 -0.96 -7.65 -14.12
CA ASN A 435 0.01 -8.17 -15.10
C ASN A 435 1.24 -8.78 -14.44
N GLU A 436 1.47 -8.50 -13.16
CA GLU A 436 2.61 -8.98 -12.39
C GLU A 436 2.24 -10.18 -11.51
N PRO A 437 3.17 -11.09 -11.21
CA PRO A 437 2.94 -12.16 -10.24
C PRO A 437 2.70 -11.60 -8.82
N ILE A 438 1.73 -12.20 -8.12
CA ILE A 438 1.38 -11.86 -6.73
C ILE A 438 1.77 -13.02 -5.82
N ASN A 439 2.58 -12.75 -4.78
CA ASN A 439 3.00 -13.77 -3.82
C ASN A 439 1.85 -14.18 -2.90
N PHE A 440 1.03 -13.20 -2.46
CA PHE A 440 -0.04 -13.45 -1.49
C PHE A 440 -1.29 -12.61 -1.77
N ALA A 441 -2.46 -13.25 -1.71
CA ALA A 441 -3.75 -12.56 -1.83
C ALA A 441 -4.79 -13.13 -0.86
N ALA A 442 -5.81 -12.32 -0.56
CA ALA A 442 -6.98 -12.74 0.19
C ALA A 442 -8.25 -12.38 -0.58
N MET A 443 -9.18 -13.33 -0.73
CA MET A 443 -10.41 -13.16 -1.51
C MET A 443 -11.62 -13.78 -0.79
N VAL A 444 -12.81 -13.38 -1.22
CA VAL A 444 -14.04 -14.12 -0.90
C VAL A 444 -14.33 -15.17 -1.99
N PRO A 445 -15.17 -16.21 -1.73
CA PRO A 445 -15.46 -17.26 -2.71
C PRO A 445 -15.94 -16.74 -4.07
N LEU A 446 -16.74 -15.69 -4.10
CA LEU A 446 -17.24 -15.06 -5.34
C LEU A 446 -16.08 -14.48 -6.19
N GLN A 447 -15.12 -13.82 -5.55
CA GLN A 447 -13.94 -13.30 -6.24
C GLN A 447 -13.06 -14.43 -6.78
N LEU A 448 -12.85 -15.48 -5.98
CA LEU A 448 -12.11 -16.67 -6.41
C LEU A 448 -12.77 -17.31 -7.66
N GLU A 449 -14.09 -17.54 -7.63
CA GLU A 449 -14.80 -18.15 -8.75
C GLU A 449 -14.67 -17.37 -10.05
N ASN A 450 -14.80 -16.04 -9.96
CA ASN A 450 -14.70 -15.15 -11.13
C ASN A 450 -13.25 -14.94 -11.60
N SER A 451 -12.26 -15.24 -10.75
CA SER A 451 -10.82 -15.06 -11.06
C SER A 451 -10.12 -16.34 -11.51
N LEU A 452 -10.81 -17.47 -11.67
CA LEU A 452 -10.19 -18.77 -11.98
C LEU A 452 -9.24 -18.75 -13.19
N LYS A 453 -9.58 -17.98 -14.24
CA LYS A 453 -8.74 -17.88 -15.46
C LYS A 453 -7.40 -17.15 -15.21
N ASP A 454 -7.40 -16.24 -14.25
CA ASP A 454 -6.27 -15.38 -13.91
C ASP A 454 -5.53 -15.88 -12.66
N LEU A 455 -6.01 -16.96 -12.04
CA LEU A 455 -5.57 -17.39 -10.72
C LEU A 455 -4.09 -17.78 -10.68
N ALA A 456 -3.53 -18.27 -11.77
CA ALA A 456 -2.11 -18.61 -11.90
C ALA A 456 -1.16 -17.42 -11.64
N LYS A 457 -1.67 -16.18 -11.68
CA LYS A 457 -0.91 -14.97 -11.30
C LYS A 457 -0.63 -14.90 -9.80
N VAL A 458 -1.35 -15.66 -8.97
CA VAL A 458 -1.24 -15.65 -7.50
C VAL A 458 -0.56 -16.93 -7.02
N LYS A 459 0.50 -16.82 -6.22
CA LYS A 459 1.21 -17.97 -5.68
C LYS A 459 0.47 -18.62 -4.51
N LYS A 460 0.03 -17.83 -3.55
CA LYS A 460 -0.72 -18.26 -2.36
C LYS A 460 -1.97 -17.42 -2.18
N LEU A 461 -3.11 -18.08 -2.05
CA LEU A 461 -4.40 -17.43 -1.87
C LEU A 461 -5.10 -17.94 -0.62
N ILE A 462 -5.53 -17.04 0.25
CA ILE A 462 -6.47 -17.36 1.32
C ILE A 462 -7.89 -16.94 0.93
N VAL A 463 -8.86 -17.80 1.23
CA VAL A 463 -10.28 -17.57 0.93
C VAL A 463 -11.07 -17.60 2.22
N GLY A 464 -11.81 -16.53 2.49
CA GLY A 464 -12.60 -16.40 3.72
C GLY A 464 -13.94 -15.69 3.50
N GLY A 465 -14.67 -15.48 4.58
CA GLY A 465 -15.96 -14.81 4.55
C GLY A 465 -17.14 -15.68 4.07
N GLY A 466 -16.89 -16.90 3.60
CA GLY A 466 -17.90 -17.89 3.19
C GLY A 466 -17.23 -19.20 2.83
N GLN A 467 -18.02 -20.27 2.78
CA GLN A 467 -17.55 -21.62 2.45
C GLN A 467 -17.29 -21.74 0.94
N VAL A 468 -16.21 -22.41 0.57
CA VAL A 468 -15.94 -22.80 -0.82
C VAL A 468 -16.73 -24.07 -1.12
N ASN A 469 -17.60 -24.02 -2.12
CA ASN A 469 -18.42 -25.17 -2.49
C ASN A 469 -17.61 -26.24 -3.23
N SER A 470 -18.10 -27.49 -3.23
CA SER A 470 -17.40 -28.64 -3.81
C SER A 470 -17.08 -28.47 -5.30
N LYS A 471 -17.96 -27.85 -6.09
CA LYS A 471 -17.73 -27.61 -7.52
C LYS A 471 -16.57 -26.63 -7.76
N LEU A 472 -16.46 -25.58 -6.94
CA LEU A 472 -15.36 -24.65 -7.02
C LEU A 472 -14.07 -25.33 -6.57
N GLU A 473 -14.14 -26.14 -5.50
CA GLU A 473 -13.00 -26.91 -5.02
C GLU A 473 -12.49 -27.92 -6.08
N GLU A 474 -13.37 -28.58 -6.83
CA GLU A 474 -12.98 -29.42 -7.97
C GLU A 474 -12.21 -28.66 -9.04
N LYS A 475 -12.68 -27.45 -9.42
CA LYS A 475 -11.97 -26.60 -10.39
C LYS A 475 -10.58 -26.19 -9.91
N LEU A 476 -10.38 -26.07 -8.60
CA LEU A 476 -9.09 -25.70 -8.02
C LEU A 476 -8.02 -26.81 -8.14
N GLN A 477 -8.39 -28.06 -8.41
CA GLN A 477 -7.40 -29.15 -8.51
C GLN A 477 -6.46 -29.00 -9.72
N SER A 478 -6.84 -28.20 -10.71
CA SER A 478 -6.05 -27.96 -11.93
C SER A 478 -5.24 -26.67 -11.92
N VAL A 479 -5.30 -25.87 -10.85
CA VAL A 479 -4.57 -24.60 -10.77
C VAL A 479 -3.24 -24.75 -10.02
N SER A 480 -2.25 -23.95 -10.42
CA SER A 480 -0.92 -23.93 -9.76
C SER A 480 -0.88 -23.14 -8.44
N THR A 481 -1.87 -22.29 -8.20
CA THR A 481 -2.01 -21.48 -6.99
C THR A 481 -2.29 -22.37 -5.79
N HIS A 482 -1.59 -22.18 -4.68
CA HIS A 482 -1.92 -22.81 -3.42
C HIS A 482 -3.10 -22.08 -2.76
N VAL A 483 -4.27 -22.72 -2.71
CA VAL A 483 -5.50 -22.11 -2.19
C VAL A 483 -5.86 -22.72 -0.84
N TYR A 484 -6.12 -21.84 0.13
CA TYR A 484 -6.47 -22.22 1.50
C TYR A 484 -7.80 -21.58 1.89
N GLU A 485 -8.76 -22.38 2.33
CA GLU A 485 -9.93 -21.85 3.03
C GLU A 485 -9.55 -21.46 4.44
N THR A 486 -10.05 -20.33 4.93
CA THR A 486 -9.73 -19.81 6.25
C THR A 486 -10.95 -19.81 7.15
N TYR A 487 -10.72 -20.14 8.42
CA TYR A 487 -11.70 -19.96 9.48
C TYR A 487 -11.28 -18.85 10.44
N GLY A 488 -12.17 -17.92 10.69
CA GLY A 488 -11.96 -16.78 11.59
C GLY A 488 -13.14 -15.83 11.60
N MET A 489 -13.09 -14.86 12.50
CA MET A 489 -14.13 -13.86 12.71
C MET A 489 -13.51 -12.53 13.17
N THR A 490 -14.33 -11.49 13.31
CA THR A 490 -13.83 -10.17 13.74
C THR A 490 -13.26 -10.23 15.16
N GLU A 491 -13.84 -11.05 16.03
CA GLU A 491 -13.42 -11.27 17.40
C GLU A 491 -12.05 -11.94 17.52
N THR A 492 -11.61 -12.64 16.47
CA THR A 492 -10.26 -13.20 16.32
C THR A 492 -9.39 -12.35 15.37
N LEU A 493 -9.83 -11.14 15.02
CA LEU A 493 -9.23 -10.20 14.07
C LEU A 493 -9.22 -10.72 12.62
N THR A 494 -8.79 -11.95 12.44
CA THR A 494 -8.68 -12.62 11.14
C THR A 494 -8.77 -14.15 11.33
N HIS A 495 -8.20 -14.89 10.40
CA HIS A 495 -8.22 -16.35 10.45
C HIS A 495 -7.33 -16.90 11.58
N VAL A 496 -7.84 -17.93 12.22
CA VAL A 496 -7.19 -18.70 13.27
C VAL A 496 -6.89 -20.14 12.84
N ALA A 497 -7.52 -20.59 11.76
CA ALA A 497 -7.27 -21.88 11.15
C ALA A 497 -7.33 -21.80 9.63
N ILE A 498 -6.65 -22.74 8.99
CA ILE A 498 -6.61 -22.90 7.53
C ILE A 498 -6.90 -24.35 7.12
N LYS A 499 -7.50 -24.50 5.94
CA LYS A 499 -7.76 -25.77 5.29
C LYS A 499 -7.28 -25.71 3.84
N PRO A 500 -6.23 -26.45 3.45
CA PRO A 500 -5.77 -26.51 2.07
C PRO A 500 -6.84 -27.12 1.17
N LEU A 501 -7.20 -26.41 0.09
CA LEU A 501 -8.26 -26.84 -0.85
C LEU A 501 -7.72 -27.63 -2.04
N ASN A 502 -6.43 -27.51 -2.35
CA ASN A 502 -5.80 -28.17 -3.50
C ASN A 502 -4.36 -28.57 -3.20
N GLY A 503 -3.74 -29.26 -4.15
CA GLY A 503 -2.37 -29.74 -4.06
C GLY A 503 -2.22 -30.97 -3.15
N PRO A 504 -0.97 -31.40 -2.91
CA PRO A 504 -0.69 -32.63 -2.13
C PRO A 504 -1.16 -32.58 -0.67
N SER A 505 -1.31 -31.40 -0.12
CA SER A 505 -1.74 -31.18 1.28
C SER A 505 -3.24 -30.96 1.44
N LYS A 506 -4.04 -31.14 0.37
CA LYS A 506 -5.50 -31.02 0.42
C LYS A 506 -6.09 -31.74 1.63
N SER A 507 -7.00 -31.10 2.34
CA SER A 507 -7.60 -31.59 3.58
C SER A 507 -9.07 -31.16 3.69
N ASP A 508 -9.84 -31.93 4.44
CA ASP A 508 -11.22 -31.61 4.87
C ASP A 508 -11.25 -31.03 6.30
N VAL A 509 -10.08 -30.87 6.93
CA VAL A 509 -9.91 -30.45 8.31
C VAL A 509 -9.28 -29.05 8.35
N PHE A 510 -9.87 -28.16 9.13
CA PHE A 510 -9.24 -26.91 9.53
C PHE A 510 -8.17 -27.17 10.58
N ARG A 511 -6.97 -26.65 10.34
CA ARG A 511 -5.85 -26.75 11.26
C ARG A 511 -5.52 -25.39 11.84
N ALA A 512 -5.35 -25.32 13.16
CA ALA A 512 -4.96 -24.10 13.89
C ALA A 512 -3.65 -23.55 13.35
N LEU A 513 -3.54 -22.23 13.37
CA LEU A 513 -2.26 -21.55 13.25
C LEU A 513 -1.46 -21.72 14.56
N ASP A 514 -0.16 -21.39 14.54
CA ASP A 514 0.68 -21.48 15.73
C ASP A 514 0.10 -20.68 16.92
N ASP A 515 0.32 -21.16 18.13
CA ASP A 515 -0.14 -20.54 19.38
C ASP A 515 -1.69 -20.42 19.53
N ILE A 516 -2.45 -21.21 18.77
CA ILE A 516 -3.92 -21.28 18.85
C ILE A 516 -4.35 -22.70 19.18
N ASP A 517 -5.30 -22.83 20.10
CA ASP A 517 -5.90 -24.08 20.53
C ASP A 517 -7.43 -24.03 20.43
N PHE A 518 -8.04 -25.19 20.25
CA PHE A 518 -9.47 -25.38 20.13
C PHE A 518 -10.01 -26.29 21.24
N GLU A 519 -11.17 -25.93 21.75
CA GLU A 519 -11.94 -26.67 22.73
C GLU A 519 -13.41 -26.72 22.33
N LEU A 520 -14.19 -27.53 22.98
CA LEU A 520 -15.65 -27.57 22.88
C LEU A 520 -16.28 -26.99 24.14
N ASP A 521 -17.32 -26.18 23.97
CA ASP A 521 -18.19 -25.81 25.07
C ASP A 521 -19.24 -26.90 25.37
N GLY A 522 -20.04 -26.72 26.43
CA GLY A 522 -21.09 -27.67 26.82
C GLY A 522 -22.19 -27.92 25.78
N ARG A 523 -22.24 -27.11 24.70
CA ARG A 523 -23.17 -27.26 23.57
C ARG A 523 -22.57 -28.07 22.40
N GLY A 524 -21.26 -28.31 22.41
CA GLY A 524 -20.50 -28.85 21.29
C GLY A 524 -20.05 -27.80 20.29
N CYS A 525 -20.05 -26.52 20.69
CA CYS A 525 -19.59 -25.42 19.85
C CYS A 525 -18.10 -25.13 20.09
N LEU A 526 -17.44 -24.64 19.04
CA LEU A 526 -16.03 -24.29 19.07
C LEU A 526 -15.74 -23.16 20.05
N VAL A 527 -14.74 -23.36 20.88
CA VAL A 527 -14.07 -22.34 21.70
C VAL A 527 -12.65 -22.15 21.16
N ILE A 528 -12.28 -20.91 20.92
CA ILE A 528 -10.98 -20.55 20.33
C ILE A 528 -10.13 -19.89 21.41
N ASN A 529 -8.97 -20.47 21.69
CA ASN A 529 -7.94 -19.92 22.57
C ASN A 529 -6.81 -19.34 21.71
N ALA A 530 -6.75 -18.00 21.60
CA ALA A 530 -5.77 -17.28 20.81
C ALA A 530 -5.16 -16.11 21.61
N PRO A 531 -4.39 -16.38 22.68
CA PRO A 531 -4.04 -15.40 23.72
C PRO A 531 -3.21 -14.22 23.20
N LYS A 532 -2.46 -14.37 22.09
CA LYS A 532 -1.71 -13.29 21.48
C LYS A 532 -2.58 -12.32 20.66
N MET A 533 -3.81 -12.71 20.29
CA MET A 533 -4.75 -11.90 19.52
C MET A 533 -5.98 -11.50 20.33
N ASN A 534 -6.37 -12.31 21.28
CA ASN A 534 -7.42 -12.01 22.23
C ASN A 534 -7.14 -12.79 23.53
N PRO A 535 -6.91 -12.11 24.68
CA PRO A 535 -6.59 -12.79 25.93
C PRO A 535 -7.76 -13.60 26.52
N LYS A 536 -9.00 -13.36 26.03
CA LYS A 536 -10.19 -14.09 26.43
C LYS A 536 -10.53 -15.13 25.39
N PRO A 537 -10.89 -16.37 25.78
CA PRO A 537 -11.41 -17.36 24.86
C PRO A 537 -12.63 -16.82 24.08
N VAL A 538 -12.66 -17.08 22.79
CA VAL A 538 -13.79 -16.70 21.93
C VAL A 538 -14.74 -17.91 21.84
N ILE A 539 -15.90 -17.79 22.46
CA ILE A 539 -16.95 -18.80 22.44
C ILE A 539 -17.81 -18.55 21.20
N THR A 540 -17.90 -19.53 20.30
CA THR A 540 -18.64 -19.40 19.05
C THR A 540 -20.01 -20.06 19.12
N ASN A 541 -20.81 -19.88 18.05
CA ASN A 541 -21.99 -20.68 17.76
C ASN A 541 -21.73 -21.63 16.57
N ASP A 542 -20.49 -21.95 16.29
CA ASP A 542 -20.12 -22.92 15.25
C ASP A 542 -20.01 -24.32 15.84
N PHE A 543 -20.86 -25.21 15.35
CA PHE A 543 -20.87 -26.61 15.73
C PHE A 543 -19.83 -27.37 14.93
N ILE A 544 -18.95 -28.13 15.61
CA ILE A 544 -17.80 -28.75 15.01
C ILE A 544 -17.63 -30.22 15.44
N ASP A 545 -16.85 -30.97 14.65
CA ASP A 545 -16.23 -32.23 15.04
C ASP A 545 -14.76 -31.94 15.38
N LEU A 546 -14.43 -31.95 16.67
CA LEU A 546 -13.08 -31.71 17.16
C LEU A 546 -12.24 -32.93 16.93
N VAL A 547 -11.27 -32.88 16.02
CA VAL A 547 -10.35 -34.00 15.71
C VAL A 547 -9.27 -34.10 16.78
N ASP A 548 -8.69 -32.98 17.15
CA ASP A 548 -7.74 -32.78 18.25
C ASP A 548 -7.71 -31.31 18.67
N GLU A 549 -6.90 -30.93 19.66
CA GLU A 549 -6.78 -29.56 20.17
C GLU A 549 -6.32 -28.52 19.11
N LYS A 550 -5.82 -28.98 17.97
CA LYS A 550 -5.31 -28.14 16.86
C LYS A 550 -6.15 -28.28 15.60
N SER A 551 -7.15 -29.15 15.57
CA SER A 551 -7.85 -29.45 14.31
C SER A 551 -9.31 -29.78 14.51
N PHE A 552 -10.15 -29.29 13.59
CA PHE A 552 -11.58 -29.56 13.61
C PHE A 552 -12.16 -29.64 12.18
N ARG A 553 -13.33 -30.32 12.07
CA ARG A 553 -14.23 -30.21 10.92
C ARG A 553 -15.38 -29.30 11.29
N TRP A 554 -15.64 -28.27 10.47
CA TRP A 554 -16.82 -27.42 10.63
C TRP A 554 -18.05 -28.17 10.14
N LEU A 555 -19.09 -28.28 10.97
CA LEU A 555 -20.33 -28.98 10.66
C LEU A 555 -21.49 -28.03 10.36
N GLY A 556 -21.55 -26.86 11.01
CA GLY A 556 -22.62 -25.89 10.81
C GLY A 556 -22.77 -24.91 11.96
N ARG A 557 -23.88 -24.20 11.96
CA ARG A 557 -24.23 -23.22 13.00
C ARG A 557 -25.17 -23.85 14.03
N TYR A 558 -24.86 -23.69 15.30
CA TYR A 558 -25.73 -24.14 16.40
C TYR A 558 -27.14 -23.57 16.30
N ASP A 559 -27.25 -22.30 15.92
CA ASP A 559 -28.52 -21.58 15.74
C ASP A 559 -29.40 -22.16 14.61
N ASN A 560 -28.81 -22.94 13.68
CA ASN A 560 -29.52 -23.57 12.57
C ASN A 560 -29.94 -25.00 12.85
N ILE A 561 -29.50 -25.63 13.97
CA ILE A 561 -29.79 -27.04 14.27
C ILE A 561 -31.30 -27.25 14.39
N ILE A 562 -31.82 -28.22 13.66
CA ILE A 562 -33.22 -28.60 13.63
C ILE A 562 -33.47 -29.75 14.61
N ASN A 563 -34.40 -29.61 15.52
CA ASN A 563 -34.85 -30.69 16.43
C ASN A 563 -36.10 -31.37 15.88
N SER A 564 -35.92 -32.42 15.11
CA SER A 564 -37.01 -33.15 14.48
C SER A 564 -37.23 -34.51 15.15
N GLY A 565 -38.35 -34.63 15.89
CA GLY A 565 -38.68 -35.88 16.60
C GLY A 565 -37.65 -36.34 17.62
N GLY A 566 -36.96 -35.38 18.27
CA GLY A 566 -35.87 -35.66 19.25
C GLY A 566 -34.51 -35.91 18.63
N ILE A 567 -34.38 -35.81 17.30
CA ILE A 567 -33.10 -35.96 16.58
C ILE A 567 -32.59 -34.57 16.19
N LYS A 568 -31.33 -34.29 16.50
CA LYS A 568 -30.65 -33.08 16.06
C LYS A 568 -30.14 -33.25 14.63
N ILE A 569 -30.60 -32.40 13.71
CA ILE A 569 -30.20 -32.40 12.30
C ILE A 569 -29.43 -31.11 12.05
N ILE A 570 -28.25 -31.23 11.46
CA ILE A 570 -27.38 -30.12 11.12
C ILE A 570 -27.67 -29.76 9.66
N PRO A 571 -28.32 -28.61 9.36
CA PRO A 571 -28.71 -28.24 8.00
C PRO A 571 -27.55 -28.25 7.01
N GLU A 572 -26.41 -27.71 7.39
CA GLU A 572 -25.24 -27.54 6.52
C GLU A 572 -24.65 -28.89 6.09
N VAL A 573 -24.74 -29.92 6.92
CA VAL A 573 -24.35 -31.31 6.56
C VAL A 573 -25.30 -31.88 5.52
N VAL A 574 -26.60 -31.65 5.69
CA VAL A 574 -27.61 -32.11 4.73
C VAL A 574 -27.49 -31.33 3.40
N GLU A 575 -27.23 -30.03 3.45
CA GLU A 575 -26.98 -29.19 2.29
C GLU A 575 -25.77 -29.68 1.48
N ALA A 576 -24.68 -30.08 2.15
CA ALA A 576 -23.53 -30.65 1.48
C ALA A 576 -23.87 -31.93 0.69
N LYS A 577 -24.70 -32.80 1.25
CA LYS A 577 -25.21 -34.02 0.56
C LYS A 577 -26.13 -33.67 -0.62
N LEU A 578 -26.92 -32.58 -0.50
CA LEU A 578 -27.86 -32.13 -1.54
C LEU A 578 -27.21 -31.34 -2.68
N SER A 579 -25.99 -30.89 -2.52
CA SER A 579 -25.29 -30.03 -3.51
C SER A 579 -25.15 -30.69 -4.89
N SER A 580 -25.04 -32.00 -4.95
CA SER A 580 -25.04 -32.80 -6.20
C SER A 580 -26.44 -33.01 -6.78
N ILE A 581 -27.48 -32.99 -5.94
CA ILE A 581 -28.86 -33.28 -6.29
C ILE A 581 -29.60 -32.01 -6.79
N VAL A 582 -29.24 -30.83 -6.27
CA VAL A 582 -29.81 -29.53 -6.64
C VAL A 582 -28.74 -28.70 -7.36
N PRO A 583 -28.36 -29.05 -8.60
CA PRO A 583 -27.26 -28.39 -9.29
C PRO A 583 -27.69 -27.00 -9.78
N ASN A 584 -26.74 -26.03 -9.68
CA ASN A 584 -26.84 -24.69 -10.24
C ASN A 584 -27.96 -23.79 -9.66
N ARG A 585 -28.43 -24.08 -8.46
CA ARG A 585 -29.40 -23.26 -7.73
C ARG A 585 -28.95 -23.04 -6.30
N ARG A 586 -29.33 -21.91 -5.74
CA ARG A 586 -29.17 -21.67 -4.31
C ARG A 586 -30.28 -22.37 -3.57
N PHE A 587 -29.96 -23.00 -2.47
CA PHE A 587 -30.91 -23.68 -1.61
C PHE A 587 -30.41 -23.71 -0.18
N PHE A 588 -31.30 -23.97 0.77
CA PHE A 588 -30.94 -24.24 2.15
C PHE A 588 -31.95 -25.18 2.81
N ILE A 589 -31.49 -25.84 3.86
CA ILE A 589 -32.34 -26.65 4.75
C ILE A 589 -32.71 -25.83 5.97
N ALA A 590 -33.96 -25.93 6.42
CA ALA A 590 -34.44 -25.24 7.61
C ALA A 590 -35.46 -26.09 8.39
N GLY A 591 -35.62 -25.76 9.68
CA GLY A 591 -36.73 -26.28 10.50
C GLY A 591 -37.99 -25.44 10.35
N LYS A 592 -39.13 -26.10 10.17
CA LYS A 592 -40.46 -25.45 10.22
C LYS A 592 -41.26 -26.13 11.32
N SER A 593 -41.99 -25.36 12.12
CA SER A 593 -42.78 -25.87 13.25
C SER A 593 -43.74 -26.99 12.80
N ASP A 594 -43.76 -28.10 13.55
CA ASP A 594 -44.60 -29.25 13.30
C ASP A 594 -45.18 -29.79 14.63
N LYS A 595 -46.48 -30.09 14.63
CA LYS A 595 -47.18 -30.52 15.84
C LYS A 595 -46.69 -31.85 16.43
N SER A 596 -46.17 -32.75 15.62
CA SER A 596 -45.77 -34.10 16.01
C SER A 596 -44.27 -34.22 16.20
N LEU A 597 -43.47 -33.47 15.43
CA LEU A 597 -42.02 -33.58 15.43
C LEU A 597 -41.32 -32.41 16.17
N GLY A 598 -42.09 -31.41 16.64
CA GLY A 598 -41.55 -30.14 17.09
C GLY A 598 -41.12 -29.30 15.91
N GLU A 599 -40.14 -29.75 15.15
CA GLU A 599 -39.74 -29.18 13.86
C GLU A 599 -39.70 -30.27 12.77
N LYS A 600 -40.13 -29.94 11.58
CA LYS A 600 -39.93 -30.73 10.37
C LYS A 600 -38.88 -30.13 9.49
N VAL A 601 -38.06 -30.96 8.86
CA VAL A 601 -37.07 -30.54 7.88
C VAL A 601 -37.75 -30.08 6.61
N VAL A 602 -37.40 -28.88 6.12
CA VAL A 602 -37.87 -28.35 4.85
C VAL A 602 -36.68 -27.95 3.97
N LEU A 603 -36.76 -28.19 2.66
CA LEU A 603 -35.84 -27.73 1.65
C LEU A 603 -36.41 -26.47 0.98
N VAL A 604 -35.65 -25.38 0.98
CA VAL A 604 -36.02 -24.12 0.30
C VAL A 604 -35.08 -23.92 -0.88
N VAL A 605 -35.60 -23.78 -2.07
CA VAL A 605 -34.86 -23.66 -3.33
C VAL A 605 -35.20 -22.37 -4.04
N GLU A 606 -34.21 -21.65 -4.53
CA GLU A 606 -34.43 -20.44 -5.31
C GLU A 606 -34.81 -20.75 -6.77
N GLY A 607 -35.80 -20.03 -7.28
CA GLY A 607 -36.23 -20.10 -8.67
C GLY A 607 -37.48 -20.98 -8.87
N LYS A 608 -37.73 -21.38 -10.12
CA LYS A 608 -38.92 -22.15 -10.51
C LYS A 608 -38.86 -23.58 -9.97
N SER A 609 -40.05 -24.20 -9.75
CA SER A 609 -40.16 -25.59 -9.32
C SER A 609 -39.45 -26.57 -10.26
N MET A 610 -38.91 -27.62 -9.67
CA MET A 610 -38.25 -28.74 -10.36
C MET A 610 -38.41 -30.02 -9.53
N ASP A 611 -38.28 -31.16 -10.17
CA ASP A 611 -38.25 -32.44 -9.46
C ASP A 611 -36.92 -32.63 -8.74
N ILE A 612 -37.00 -32.87 -7.43
CA ILE A 612 -35.82 -33.12 -6.57
C ILE A 612 -36.07 -34.41 -5.82
N SER A 613 -35.19 -35.39 -6.04
CA SER A 613 -35.27 -36.68 -5.34
C SER A 613 -34.27 -36.68 -4.16
N CYS A 614 -34.79 -36.60 -2.95
CA CYS A 614 -33.99 -36.65 -1.72
C CYS A 614 -33.83 -38.09 -1.15
N LYS A 615 -34.05 -39.14 -1.95
CA LYS A 615 -34.01 -40.55 -1.50
C LYS A 615 -32.63 -41.04 -1.04
N SER A 616 -31.56 -40.36 -1.45
CA SER A 616 -30.18 -40.66 -1.04
C SER A 616 -29.82 -40.15 0.37
N LEU A 617 -30.66 -39.28 0.94
CA LEU A 617 -30.47 -38.80 2.32
C LEU A 617 -30.98 -39.82 3.33
N ASP A 618 -30.40 -39.79 4.54
CA ASP A 618 -30.89 -40.59 5.65
C ASP A 618 -32.35 -40.28 5.97
N LYS A 619 -33.13 -41.26 6.45
CA LYS A 619 -34.58 -41.13 6.66
C LYS A 619 -34.99 -39.90 7.45
N PHE A 620 -34.20 -39.47 8.42
CA PHE A 620 -34.48 -38.31 9.27
C PHE A 620 -34.04 -36.98 8.63
N GLU A 621 -33.10 -37.03 7.71
CA GLU A 621 -32.60 -35.85 6.98
C GLU A 621 -33.48 -35.49 5.78
N GLN A 622 -34.32 -36.40 5.33
CA GLN A 622 -35.18 -36.16 4.16
C GLN A 622 -36.20 -35.06 4.42
N PRO A 623 -36.18 -33.96 3.61
CA PRO A 623 -37.17 -32.88 3.73
C PRO A 623 -38.59 -33.41 3.62
N LYS A 624 -39.44 -32.95 4.52
CA LYS A 624 -40.89 -33.26 4.47
C LYS A 624 -41.66 -32.38 3.47
N GLU A 625 -41.09 -31.22 3.20
CA GLU A 625 -41.61 -30.24 2.24
C GLU A 625 -40.45 -29.65 1.43
N ILE A 626 -40.74 -29.36 0.14
CA ILE A 626 -39.82 -28.64 -0.74
C ILE A 626 -40.54 -27.37 -1.20
N HIS A 627 -39.96 -26.22 -0.90
CA HIS A 627 -40.47 -24.91 -1.25
C HIS A 627 -39.63 -24.23 -2.30
N PHE A 628 -40.23 -23.56 -3.26
CA PHE A 628 -39.54 -22.80 -4.29
C PHE A 628 -39.92 -21.33 -4.14
N ILE A 629 -38.87 -20.48 -4.00
CA ILE A 629 -39.02 -19.03 -3.84
C ILE A 629 -38.32 -18.36 -5.04
N PRO A 630 -38.95 -17.38 -5.69
CA PRO A 630 -38.36 -16.73 -6.86
C PRO A 630 -36.96 -16.18 -6.62
N GLU A 631 -36.74 -15.54 -5.45
CA GLU A 631 -35.48 -14.92 -5.07
C GLU A 631 -35.33 -14.95 -3.54
N PHE A 632 -34.10 -15.24 -3.05
CA PHE A 632 -33.79 -15.27 -1.63
C PHE A 632 -33.58 -13.85 -1.09
N VAL A 633 -33.98 -13.63 0.17
CA VAL A 633 -33.64 -12.41 0.89
C VAL A 633 -32.16 -12.48 1.33
N GLU A 634 -31.41 -11.47 0.99
CA GLU A 634 -29.97 -11.41 1.29
C GLU A 634 -29.66 -10.37 2.37
N THR A 635 -28.55 -10.62 3.08
CA THR A 635 -27.92 -9.63 3.95
C THR A 635 -27.13 -8.62 3.08
N LYS A 636 -26.74 -7.47 3.66
CA LYS A 636 -25.87 -6.48 2.98
C LYS A 636 -24.51 -7.05 2.50
N SER A 637 -24.10 -8.21 3.00
CA SER A 637 -22.89 -8.92 2.60
C SER A 637 -23.14 -10.03 1.56
N GLY A 638 -24.37 -10.13 0.99
CA GLY A 638 -24.72 -11.12 -0.04
C GLY A 638 -24.96 -12.54 0.51
N LYS A 639 -25.09 -12.71 1.84
CA LYS A 639 -25.44 -14.00 2.45
C LYS A 639 -26.95 -14.18 2.55
N ILE A 640 -27.45 -15.40 2.36
CA ILE A 640 -28.89 -15.73 2.49
C ILE A 640 -29.35 -15.43 3.92
N HIS A 641 -30.39 -14.61 4.05
CA HIS A 641 -31.04 -14.38 5.34
C HIS A 641 -32.14 -15.47 5.55
N ARG A 642 -31.70 -16.64 6.05
CA ARG A 642 -32.54 -17.86 6.13
C ARG A 642 -33.89 -17.62 6.82
N GLN A 643 -33.89 -16.98 8.00
CA GLN A 643 -35.12 -16.72 8.76
C GLN A 643 -36.13 -15.85 8.00
N THR A 644 -35.69 -14.74 7.40
CA THR A 644 -36.56 -13.87 6.62
C THR A 644 -37.05 -14.57 5.35
N THR A 645 -36.16 -15.34 4.68
CA THR A 645 -36.57 -16.13 3.51
C THR A 645 -37.58 -17.20 3.88
N LEU A 646 -37.39 -17.88 5.02
CA LEU A 646 -38.34 -18.90 5.52
C LEU A 646 -39.70 -18.31 5.88
N SER A 647 -39.77 -17.05 6.33
CA SER A 647 -41.03 -16.39 6.63
C SER A 647 -41.90 -16.06 5.40
N LEU A 648 -41.38 -16.27 4.19
CA LEU A 648 -42.11 -16.09 2.94
C LEU A 648 -42.94 -17.35 2.53
N ILE A 649 -42.82 -18.48 3.32
CA ILE A 649 -43.45 -19.76 3.01
C ILE A 649 -44.37 -20.28 4.14
#